data_2dbd10305daea9acb2ff4cedd7d78a59
#
_entry.id   2dbd10305daea9acb2ff4cedd7d78a59
#
_cell.length_a   1.000
_cell.length_b   1.000
_cell.length_c   1.000
_cell.angle_alpha   90.00
_cell.angle_beta   90.00
_cell.angle_gamma   90.00
#
_symmetry.space_group_name_H-M   'P 1'
#
loop_
_entity.id
_entity.type
_entity.pdbx_description
1 polymer ?
#
loop_
_entity_poly.entity_id
_entity_poly.type
_entity_poly.pdbx_seq_one_letter_code
_entity_poly.pdbx_strand_id
1 'polypeptide(L)'
;MKLSIAQEAICLHTLHQHKPTRREGNDMRFKYLREGIVQLAALAVVMGLLAGCVTPIGVVRGSTQDTQLALTSNVLSAGTLSSWSTQVLHRTNLLERFAADPETTLGHLRKILTQPVGEERLQDRLFALSELSFLHAEQSGNSEHYLAAAVYAYAFLFPDDGTRGPDPLDPRGRWAADLYNRGLTRGLASADGEEVVVDARTVPLPFGELALTSDQAGYLWGGYRFSRFVPVGEFVLRGFSNRYRQAGIGAPLAAELAPIQSDPAAEATRKRIPPRTRVPVTAFVRIEAPRRGIVEGTLQGKLELYAADQVSTVAVSGRDVPLEQEPTATLAYQLEGAPVWDFEIAGFRFADQSAIFGDGLMMMQPYRRGRIPVLLVHGTASSPVRWAEMYNEVTHDPVLRGRYQFWFFQYNTGQPVLYSAMLLRRALRSLLGEVDPTGADDALRRMIVVGHSQGGLLTKLTAINSGNRFWSNLSSDVFEQVEMPTETRQLVREAMFFEPVPTVERVVFIATPHRGSFRASGFALNLIRRIVNLPGTLVTQFQGLLTSKAFAHLNMSQLPTSVDNMSPGNPFIRVLSESPIDPKITAHSIIAVLGDGPITGKTDGVVAYESAHIDGVASEVVVRSPHSTQGHPETIEEMRRILREHVEMK
;
A
#
# COMPACT_ATOMS: atom_id res chain seq x y z
N MET A 1 9.55 1.59 -38.92
CA MET A 1 10.79 2.15 -39.47
C MET A 1 11.72 1.07 -40.00
N LYS A 2 11.23 0.20 -40.92
CA LYS A 2 12.05 -0.83 -41.64
C LYS A 2 11.44 -1.20 -43.00
N LEU A 3 10.92 -0.22 -43.75
CA LEU A 3 10.35 -0.45 -45.09
C LEU A 3 10.76 0.63 -46.11
N SER A 4 11.88 1.35 -45.87
CA SER A 4 12.38 2.41 -46.74
C SER A 4 13.73 2.14 -47.43
N ILE A 5 14.25 0.91 -47.43
CA ILE A 5 15.56 0.60 -48.02
C ILE A 5 15.48 -0.37 -49.22
N ALA A 6 14.31 -0.88 -49.57
CA ALA A 6 14.16 -1.87 -50.66
C ALA A 6 13.75 -1.28 -52.04
N GLN A 7 13.55 0.02 -52.18
CA GLN A 7 13.14 0.63 -53.47
C GLN A 7 14.22 1.39 -54.24
N GLU A 8 15.40 1.62 -53.66
CA GLU A 8 16.50 2.31 -54.40
C GLU A 8 17.48 1.39 -55.16
N ALA A 9 17.32 0.06 -55.08
CA ALA A 9 18.28 -0.89 -55.67
C ALA A 9 17.91 -1.43 -57.07
N ILE A 10 16.78 -1.00 -57.68
CA ILE A 10 16.33 -1.57 -58.97
C ILE A 10 16.57 -0.63 -60.16
N CYS A 11 17.05 0.61 -59.98
CA CYS A 11 17.24 1.57 -61.09
C CYS A 11 18.65 1.73 -61.61
N LEU A 12 19.64 0.94 -61.20
CA LEU A 12 21.06 1.15 -61.55
C LEU A 12 21.73 -0.01 -62.29
N HIS A 13 21.01 -0.97 -62.90
CA HIS A 13 21.66 -2.13 -63.50
C HIS A 13 21.41 -2.37 -65.01
N THR A 14 21.00 -1.36 -65.79
CA THR A 14 20.78 -1.51 -67.24
C THR A 14 21.35 -0.37 -68.09
N LEU A 15 22.58 0.04 -67.85
CA LEU A 15 23.30 0.93 -68.77
C LEU A 15 24.81 0.61 -68.76
N HIS A 16 25.21 -0.53 -69.35
CA HIS A 16 26.53 -0.74 -69.87
C HIS A 16 26.47 -1.81 -70.96
N GLN A 17 26.44 -1.35 -72.22
CA GLN A 17 27.18 -1.84 -73.40
C GLN A 17 26.53 -1.32 -74.68
N HIS A 18 27.14 -0.28 -75.27
CA HIS A 18 27.49 -0.20 -76.70
C HIS A 18 28.25 1.11 -76.98
N LYS A 19 29.48 0.96 -77.55
CA LYS A 19 30.28 2.07 -78.04
C LYS A 19 29.80 2.54 -79.42
N PRO A 20 29.78 3.86 -79.70
CA PRO A 20 29.36 4.37 -80.99
C PRO A 20 30.48 4.64 -81.92
N THR A 21 30.27 4.38 -83.20
CA THR A 21 31.03 4.92 -84.32
C THR A 21 30.39 6.19 -84.85
N ARG A 22 31.22 7.07 -85.18
CA ARG A 22 31.30 8.47 -85.56
C ARG A 22 30.26 8.97 -86.57
N ARG A 23 29.77 10.20 -86.29
CA ARG A 23 29.27 11.26 -87.21
C ARG A 23 28.10 10.95 -88.13
N GLU A 24 26.96 11.39 -87.73
CA GLU A 24 25.90 12.04 -88.44
C GLU A 24 24.62 11.93 -87.57
N GLY A 25 24.24 12.92 -86.88
CA GLY A 25 23.02 12.80 -86.06
C GLY A 25 22.87 13.75 -84.87
N ASN A 26 23.61 14.87 -84.78
CA ASN A 26 23.49 15.72 -83.63
C ASN A 26 22.15 16.48 -83.56
N ASP A 27 21.46 16.73 -84.63
CA ASP A 27 20.19 17.47 -84.63
C ASP A 27 18.99 16.60 -84.28
N MET A 28 18.97 15.33 -84.68
CA MET A 28 17.87 14.40 -84.35
C MET A 28 17.93 13.96 -82.86
N ARG A 29 19.15 13.81 -82.33
CA ARG A 29 19.30 13.45 -80.87
C ARG A 29 18.83 14.53 -79.94
N PHE A 30 19.03 15.82 -80.27
CA PHE A 30 18.53 16.91 -79.47
C PHE A 30 17.00 17.04 -79.51
N LYS A 31 16.38 16.72 -80.62
CA LYS A 31 14.91 16.74 -80.77
C LYS A 31 14.25 15.62 -79.95
N TYR A 32 14.78 14.38 -80.07
CA TYR A 32 14.27 13.25 -79.28
C TYR A 32 14.59 13.39 -77.76
N LEU A 33 15.73 13.97 -77.39
CA LEU A 33 16.04 14.27 -75.98
C LEU A 33 15.11 15.34 -75.41
N ARG A 34 14.76 16.35 -76.19
CA ARG A 34 13.84 17.41 -75.76
C ARG A 34 12.40 16.94 -75.69
N GLU A 35 11.96 16.09 -76.62
CA GLU A 35 10.62 15.43 -76.59
C GLU A 35 10.57 14.41 -75.44
N GLY A 36 11.62 13.65 -75.17
CA GLY A 36 11.69 12.70 -74.03
C GLY A 36 11.68 13.45 -72.67
N ILE A 37 12.37 14.56 -72.53
CA ILE A 37 12.37 15.38 -71.33
C ILE A 37 10.99 16.04 -71.12
N VAL A 38 10.34 16.50 -72.18
CA VAL A 38 8.96 17.06 -72.09
C VAL A 38 7.96 15.94 -71.73
N GLN A 39 8.09 14.77 -72.28
CA GLN A 39 7.23 13.62 -71.93
C GLN A 39 7.48 13.14 -70.50
N LEU A 40 8.76 13.08 -70.03
CA LEU A 40 9.08 12.77 -68.63
C LEU A 40 8.60 13.86 -67.66
N ALA A 41 8.71 15.13 -68.04
CA ALA A 41 8.21 16.23 -67.26
C ALA A 41 6.65 16.22 -67.21
N ALA A 42 6.01 15.93 -68.36
CA ALA A 42 4.52 15.77 -68.40
C ALA A 42 4.08 14.54 -67.60
N LEU A 43 4.79 13.43 -67.66
CA LEU A 43 4.53 12.22 -66.87
C LEU A 43 4.77 12.48 -65.39
N ALA A 44 5.80 13.24 -65.03
CA ALA A 44 6.06 13.64 -63.61
C ALA A 44 4.98 14.60 -63.08
N VAL A 45 4.50 15.54 -63.93
CA VAL A 45 3.38 16.39 -63.59
C VAL A 45 2.06 15.61 -63.48
N VAL A 46 1.80 14.69 -64.38
CA VAL A 46 0.61 13.80 -64.31
C VAL A 46 0.73 12.85 -63.12
N MET A 47 1.89 12.28 -62.82
CA MET A 47 2.14 11.52 -61.59
C MET A 47 2.05 12.40 -60.34
N GLY A 48 2.48 13.63 -60.37
CA GLY A 48 2.32 14.63 -59.29
C GLY A 48 0.85 15.02 -59.06
N LEU A 49 0.08 15.13 -60.14
CA LEU A 49 -1.37 15.39 -60.07
C LEU A 49 -2.19 14.17 -59.68
N LEU A 50 -1.69 12.94 -59.94
CA LEU A 50 -2.28 11.67 -59.49
C LEU A 50 -1.83 11.30 -58.07
N ALA A 51 -0.78 11.93 -57.52
CA ALA A 51 -0.33 11.76 -56.14
C ALA A 51 -1.23 12.44 -55.09
N GLY A 52 -2.35 13.03 -55.48
CA GLY A 52 -3.49 13.26 -54.60
C GLY A 52 -4.16 11.94 -54.24
N CYS A 53 -3.38 10.90 -53.92
CA CYS A 53 -3.89 9.56 -53.60
C CYS A 53 -4.63 9.59 -52.28
N VAL A 54 -5.93 9.78 -52.33
CA VAL A 54 -6.79 9.30 -51.27
C VAL A 54 -6.52 7.81 -51.12
N THR A 55 -6.03 7.40 -49.94
CA THR A 55 -5.85 5.98 -49.66
C THR A 55 -7.17 5.24 -49.90
N PRO A 56 -7.21 4.21 -50.76
CA PRO A 56 -8.44 3.50 -51.05
C PRO A 56 -9.06 2.96 -49.76
N ILE A 57 -10.37 3.13 -49.61
CA ILE A 57 -11.10 2.55 -48.48
C ILE A 57 -10.96 1.04 -48.56
N GLY A 58 -10.46 0.40 -47.53
CA GLY A 58 -10.20 -1.02 -47.45
C GLY A 58 -10.05 -1.51 -46.02
N VAL A 59 -9.90 -2.82 -45.87
CA VAL A 59 -9.69 -3.46 -44.59
C VAL A 59 -8.43 -4.34 -44.63
N VAL A 60 -7.66 -4.32 -43.53
CA VAL A 60 -6.59 -5.28 -43.25
C VAL A 60 -6.90 -5.94 -41.92
N ARG A 61 -6.80 -7.27 -41.85
CA ARG A 61 -6.97 -7.98 -40.59
C ARG A 61 -5.74 -7.76 -39.72
N GLY A 62 -5.93 -7.10 -38.58
CA GLY A 62 -4.91 -6.97 -37.52
C GLY A 62 -4.91 -8.14 -36.54
N SER A 63 -3.91 -8.22 -35.67
CA SER A 63 -3.96 -9.10 -34.51
C SER A 63 -4.98 -8.59 -33.47
N THR A 64 -5.44 -9.48 -32.59
CA THR A 64 -6.31 -9.07 -31.45
C THR A 64 -5.61 -8.04 -30.57
N GLN A 65 -4.31 -8.20 -30.35
CA GLN A 65 -3.52 -7.28 -29.53
C GLN A 65 -3.44 -5.87 -30.15
N ASP A 66 -3.12 -5.78 -31.44
CA ASP A 66 -3.03 -4.48 -32.14
C ASP A 66 -4.38 -3.77 -32.16
N THR A 67 -5.45 -4.53 -32.41
CA THR A 67 -6.82 -4.00 -32.42
C THR A 67 -7.22 -3.49 -31.05
N GLN A 68 -6.95 -4.26 -30.00
CA GLN A 68 -7.24 -3.86 -28.63
C GLN A 68 -6.43 -2.63 -28.22
N LEU A 69 -5.15 -2.57 -28.55
CA LEU A 69 -4.30 -1.41 -28.29
C LEU A 69 -4.84 -0.16 -28.99
N ALA A 70 -5.22 -0.26 -30.25
CA ALA A 70 -5.82 0.86 -30.98
C ALA A 70 -7.13 1.37 -30.37
N LEU A 71 -7.95 0.46 -29.81
CA LEU A 71 -9.21 0.82 -29.14
C LEU A 71 -9.03 1.42 -27.75
N THR A 72 -7.94 1.08 -27.04
CA THR A 72 -7.70 1.48 -25.64
C THR A 72 -6.64 2.57 -25.48
N SER A 73 -5.91 2.90 -26.55
CA SER A 73 -4.90 3.98 -26.50
C SER A 73 -5.54 5.33 -26.21
N ASN A 74 -4.95 6.04 -25.25
CA ASN A 74 -5.34 7.38 -24.85
C ASN A 74 -4.11 8.12 -24.29
N VAL A 75 -4.27 9.37 -23.90
CA VAL A 75 -3.17 10.20 -23.40
C VAL A 75 -2.44 9.60 -22.19
N LEU A 76 -3.15 8.88 -21.32
CA LEU A 76 -2.57 8.28 -20.11
C LEU A 76 -1.85 6.96 -20.38
N SER A 77 -2.31 6.17 -21.36
CA SER A 77 -1.75 4.85 -21.67
C SER A 77 -0.67 4.86 -22.75
N ALA A 78 -0.76 5.79 -23.69
CA ALA A 78 0.12 5.82 -24.86
C ALA A 78 0.75 7.21 -25.13
N GLY A 79 0.41 8.25 -24.37
CA GLY A 79 0.85 9.63 -24.64
C GLY A 79 0.26 10.24 -25.91
N THR A 80 -0.80 9.63 -26.48
CA THR A 80 -1.48 10.04 -27.69
C THR A 80 -2.98 10.17 -27.48
N LEU A 81 -3.65 10.95 -28.32
CA LEU A 81 -5.10 11.09 -28.24
C LEU A 81 -5.83 9.78 -28.54
N SER A 82 -6.92 9.56 -27.82
CA SER A 82 -7.84 8.49 -28.13
C SER A 82 -8.54 8.71 -29.47
N SER A 83 -9.11 7.63 -30.03
CA SER A 83 -9.96 7.71 -31.21
C SER A 83 -11.17 8.65 -31.03
N TRP A 84 -11.71 8.74 -29.80
CA TRP A 84 -12.82 9.61 -29.45
C TRP A 84 -12.47 11.09 -29.59
N SER A 85 -11.37 11.53 -29.01
CA SER A 85 -10.91 12.92 -29.12
C SER A 85 -10.48 13.26 -30.54
N THR A 86 -9.81 12.34 -31.23
CA THR A 86 -9.45 12.48 -32.64
C THR A 86 -10.67 12.67 -33.53
N GLN A 87 -11.77 11.92 -33.30
CA GLN A 87 -13.03 12.09 -34.03
C GLN A 87 -13.66 13.47 -33.80
N VAL A 88 -13.59 14.02 -32.56
CA VAL A 88 -14.09 15.37 -32.29
C VAL A 88 -13.28 16.40 -33.08
N LEU A 89 -11.96 16.28 -33.11
CA LEU A 89 -11.09 17.17 -33.89
C LEU A 89 -11.39 17.08 -35.41
N HIS A 90 -11.58 15.87 -35.93
CA HIS A 90 -11.99 15.69 -37.34
C HIS A 90 -13.34 16.33 -37.65
N ARG A 91 -14.39 16.05 -36.84
CA ARG A 91 -15.75 16.59 -37.04
C ARG A 91 -15.79 18.14 -36.97
N THR A 92 -14.85 18.75 -36.25
CA THR A 92 -14.75 20.20 -36.10
C THR A 92 -13.71 20.84 -37.01
N ASN A 93 -13.00 20.04 -37.83
CA ASN A 93 -11.91 20.46 -38.72
C ASN A 93 -10.75 21.17 -37.94
N LEU A 94 -10.39 20.61 -36.77
CA LEU A 94 -9.41 21.20 -35.88
C LEU A 94 -8.16 20.33 -35.67
N LEU A 95 -8.04 19.18 -36.32
CA LEU A 95 -6.94 18.23 -36.09
C LEU A 95 -5.56 18.85 -36.34
N GLU A 96 -5.36 19.42 -37.54
CA GLU A 96 -4.10 20.07 -37.91
C GLU A 96 -3.84 21.32 -37.08
N ARG A 97 -4.92 22.06 -36.77
CA ARG A 97 -4.84 23.26 -35.95
C ARG A 97 -4.41 22.95 -34.50
N PHE A 98 -4.90 21.85 -33.92
CA PHE A 98 -4.50 21.44 -32.58
C PHE A 98 -2.99 21.12 -32.53
N ALA A 99 -2.46 20.46 -33.55
CA ALA A 99 -1.03 20.18 -33.63
C ALA A 99 -0.16 21.45 -33.75
N ALA A 100 -0.68 22.51 -34.41
CA ALA A 100 0.04 23.77 -34.62
C ALA A 100 -0.15 24.77 -33.47
N ASP A 101 -1.36 24.86 -32.92
CA ASP A 101 -1.75 25.83 -31.88
C ASP A 101 -2.82 25.21 -30.95
N PRO A 102 -2.37 24.44 -29.94
CA PRO A 102 -3.24 23.76 -28.99
C PRO A 102 -4.14 24.73 -28.20
N GLU A 103 -3.58 25.83 -27.70
CA GLU A 103 -4.31 26.78 -26.83
C GLU A 103 -5.49 27.42 -27.53
N THR A 104 -5.26 27.98 -28.74
CA THR A 104 -6.34 28.58 -29.52
C THR A 104 -7.40 27.52 -29.90
N THR A 105 -6.98 26.28 -30.17
CA THR A 105 -7.88 25.18 -30.49
C THR A 105 -8.75 24.77 -29.31
N LEU A 106 -8.17 24.66 -28.11
CA LEU A 106 -8.91 24.41 -26.86
C LEU A 106 -9.93 25.53 -26.58
N GLY A 107 -9.52 26.79 -26.75
CA GLY A 107 -10.40 27.93 -26.63
C GLY A 107 -11.57 27.91 -27.63
N HIS A 108 -11.34 27.44 -28.86
CA HIS A 108 -12.39 27.28 -29.88
C HIS A 108 -13.36 26.16 -29.51
N LEU A 109 -12.85 24.98 -29.15
CA LEU A 109 -13.67 23.83 -28.71
C LEU A 109 -14.55 24.19 -27.51
N ARG A 110 -14.03 24.94 -26.53
CA ARG A 110 -14.82 25.44 -25.41
C ARG A 110 -15.95 26.37 -25.84
N LYS A 111 -15.68 27.31 -26.75
CA LYS A 111 -16.70 28.25 -27.25
C LYS A 111 -17.86 27.51 -27.92
N ILE A 112 -17.62 26.42 -28.62
CA ILE A 112 -18.68 25.66 -29.27
C ILE A 112 -19.50 24.77 -28.33
N LEU A 113 -19.15 24.66 -27.03
CA LEU A 113 -19.98 24.00 -26.02
C LEU A 113 -21.35 24.70 -25.87
N THR A 114 -21.42 26.02 -26.10
CA THR A 114 -22.65 26.81 -26.01
C THR A 114 -23.57 26.64 -27.22
N GLN A 115 -23.10 26.01 -28.28
CA GLN A 115 -23.92 25.76 -29.46
C GLN A 115 -24.95 24.65 -29.16
N PRO A 116 -26.21 24.81 -29.61
CA PRO A 116 -27.22 23.80 -29.42
C PRO A 116 -26.84 22.50 -30.15
N VAL A 117 -26.53 21.48 -29.39
CA VAL A 117 -26.15 20.14 -29.85
C VAL A 117 -26.85 19.11 -28.99
N GLY A 118 -27.05 17.89 -29.51
CA GLY A 118 -27.54 16.79 -28.69
C GLY A 118 -26.53 16.44 -27.54
N GLU A 119 -27.04 15.87 -26.47
CA GLU A 119 -26.26 15.51 -25.27
C GLU A 119 -25.01 14.65 -25.60
N GLU A 120 -25.16 13.68 -26.49
CA GLU A 120 -24.04 12.83 -26.92
C GLU A 120 -22.86 13.65 -27.47
N ARG A 121 -23.14 14.65 -28.30
CA ARG A 121 -22.09 15.53 -28.85
C ARG A 121 -21.47 16.45 -27.79
N LEU A 122 -22.25 16.86 -26.78
CA LEU A 122 -21.74 17.64 -25.66
C LEU A 122 -20.80 16.80 -24.83
N GLN A 123 -21.16 15.55 -24.51
CA GLN A 123 -20.30 14.60 -23.83
C GLN A 123 -19.01 14.32 -24.62
N ASP A 124 -19.09 14.08 -25.94
CA ASP A 124 -17.92 13.90 -26.80
C ASP A 124 -16.95 15.10 -26.68
N ARG A 125 -17.48 16.33 -26.71
CA ARG A 125 -16.67 17.57 -26.62
C ARG A 125 -16.04 17.75 -25.23
N LEU A 126 -16.77 17.47 -24.15
CA LEU A 126 -16.25 17.56 -22.77
C LEU A 126 -15.13 16.56 -22.54
N PHE A 127 -15.33 15.30 -22.98
CA PHE A 127 -14.28 14.28 -22.89
C PHE A 127 -13.04 14.68 -23.71
N ALA A 128 -13.23 15.13 -24.97
CA ALA A 128 -12.13 15.58 -25.82
C ALA A 128 -11.39 16.78 -25.20
N LEU A 129 -12.10 17.77 -24.67
CA LEU A 129 -11.47 18.91 -23.97
C LEU A 129 -10.63 18.48 -22.79
N SER A 130 -11.11 17.47 -22.02
CA SER A 130 -10.34 16.90 -20.91
C SER A 130 -9.04 16.27 -21.40
N GLU A 131 -9.11 15.36 -22.38
CA GLU A 131 -7.94 14.65 -22.89
C GLU A 131 -6.94 15.57 -23.61
N LEU A 132 -7.44 16.50 -24.43
CA LEU A 132 -6.62 17.49 -25.14
C LEU A 132 -5.91 18.44 -24.19
N SER A 133 -6.61 18.93 -23.15
CA SER A 133 -6.01 19.78 -22.11
C SER A 133 -4.91 19.03 -21.35
N PHE A 134 -5.13 17.75 -21.03
CA PHE A 134 -4.12 16.92 -20.36
C PHE A 134 -2.91 16.70 -21.26
N LEU A 135 -3.09 16.37 -22.54
CA LEU A 135 -1.98 16.21 -23.49
C LEU A 135 -1.17 17.50 -23.62
N HIS A 136 -1.85 18.64 -23.75
CA HIS A 136 -1.17 19.92 -23.83
C HIS A 136 -0.41 20.26 -22.54
N ALA A 137 -0.98 19.92 -21.37
CA ALA A 137 -0.30 20.07 -20.08
C ALA A 137 0.99 19.22 -19.99
N GLU A 138 0.94 17.96 -20.43
CA GLU A 138 2.14 17.09 -20.48
C GLU A 138 3.25 17.65 -21.38
N GLN A 139 2.88 18.34 -22.45
CA GLN A 139 3.84 18.92 -23.39
C GLN A 139 4.39 20.28 -22.93
N SER A 140 3.57 21.11 -22.27
CA SER A 140 3.92 22.47 -21.85
C SER A 140 4.40 22.57 -20.41
N GLY A 141 4.07 21.60 -19.55
CA GLY A 141 4.29 21.67 -18.11
C GLY A 141 3.35 22.64 -17.38
N ASN A 142 2.31 23.17 -18.05
CA ASN A 142 1.42 24.17 -17.46
C ASN A 142 0.35 23.51 -16.56
N SER A 143 0.41 23.80 -15.26
CA SER A 143 -0.51 23.24 -14.24
C SER A 143 -1.97 23.63 -14.46
N GLU A 144 -2.26 24.80 -15.05
CA GLU A 144 -3.63 25.26 -15.33
C GLU A 144 -4.36 24.32 -16.30
N HIS A 145 -3.65 23.75 -17.29
CA HIS A 145 -4.22 22.82 -18.25
C HIS A 145 -4.48 21.44 -17.64
N TYR A 146 -3.68 20.97 -16.67
CA TYR A 146 -4.01 19.78 -15.90
C TYR A 146 -5.30 19.98 -15.10
N LEU A 147 -5.44 21.14 -14.47
CA LEU A 147 -6.64 21.44 -13.69
C LEU A 147 -7.87 21.60 -14.60
N ALA A 148 -7.70 22.23 -15.77
CA ALA A 148 -8.75 22.31 -16.80
C ALA A 148 -9.19 20.91 -17.26
N ALA A 149 -8.25 19.97 -17.46
CA ALA A 149 -8.56 18.59 -17.79
C ALA A 149 -9.42 17.92 -16.70
N ALA A 150 -9.12 18.17 -15.44
CA ALA A 150 -9.92 17.67 -14.31
C ALA A 150 -11.33 18.27 -14.31
N VAL A 151 -11.47 19.56 -14.55
CA VAL A 151 -12.76 20.27 -14.61
C VAL A 151 -13.64 19.71 -15.74
N TYR A 152 -13.08 19.55 -16.93
CA TYR A 152 -13.82 18.96 -18.07
C TYR A 152 -14.20 17.50 -17.83
N ALA A 153 -13.31 16.69 -17.24
CA ALA A 153 -13.61 15.32 -16.85
C ALA A 153 -14.74 15.25 -15.83
N TYR A 154 -14.72 16.13 -14.82
CA TYR A 154 -15.80 16.20 -13.82
C TYR A 154 -17.14 16.56 -14.47
N ALA A 155 -17.17 17.55 -15.38
CA ALA A 155 -18.38 17.96 -16.10
C ALA A 155 -18.92 16.87 -17.04
N PHE A 156 -18.05 15.99 -17.57
CA PHE A 156 -18.42 14.81 -18.33
C PHE A 156 -19.04 13.72 -17.45
N LEU A 157 -18.41 13.44 -16.29
CA LEU A 157 -18.83 12.38 -15.37
C LEU A 157 -20.11 12.73 -14.59
N PHE A 158 -20.25 14.00 -14.19
CA PHE A 158 -21.29 14.50 -13.28
C PHE A 158 -22.00 15.72 -13.87
N PRO A 159 -22.88 15.52 -14.85
CA PRO A 159 -23.67 16.61 -15.41
C PRO A 159 -24.60 17.23 -14.34
N ASP A 160 -24.76 18.56 -14.39
CA ASP A 160 -25.57 19.38 -13.47
C ASP A 160 -26.91 19.84 -14.04
N ASP A 161 -27.21 19.44 -15.27
CA ASP A 161 -28.41 19.86 -16.05
C ASP A 161 -29.53 18.80 -16.09
N GLY A 162 -29.45 17.78 -15.25
CA GLY A 162 -30.42 16.68 -15.19
C GLY A 162 -30.19 15.58 -16.23
N THR A 163 -29.21 15.73 -17.11
CA THR A 163 -28.82 14.67 -18.05
C THR A 163 -28.09 13.54 -17.34
N ARG A 164 -27.93 12.40 -18.00
CA ARG A 164 -27.22 11.25 -17.45
C ARG A 164 -25.72 11.39 -17.73
N GLY A 165 -24.89 10.99 -16.76
CA GLY A 165 -23.47 10.75 -17.01
C GLY A 165 -23.23 9.60 -18.00
N PRO A 166 -21.95 9.28 -18.30
CA PRO A 166 -21.63 8.22 -19.26
C PRO A 166 -22.23 6.87 -18.84
N ASP A 167 -22.54 6.04 -19.85
CA ASP A 167 -22.97 4.66 -19.62
C ASP A 167 -21.90 3.87 -18.86
N PRO A 168 -22.26 2.97 -17.94
CA PRO A 168 -21.29 2.16 -17.21
C PRO A 168 -20.33 1.33 -18.08
N LEU A 169 -20.74 0.99 -19.31
CA LEU A 169 -19.90 0.26 -20.28
C LEU A 169 -19.11 1.19 -21.21
N ASP A 170 -19.30 2.51 -21.11
CA ASP A 170 -18.51 3.47 -21.87
C ASP A 170 -17.10 3.57 -21.28
N PRO A 171 -16.03 3.16 -21.99
CA PRO A 171 -14.67 3.19 -21.47
C PRO A 171 -14.21 4.61 -21.12
N ARG A 172 -14.80 5.64 -21.74
CA ARG A 172 -14.50 7.04 -21.45
C ARG A 172 -14.82 7.42 -20.00
N GLY A 173 -15.80 6.73 -19.37
CA GLY A 173 -16.12 6.94 -17.95
C GLY A 173 -14.92 6.69 -17.05
N ARG A 174 -14.20 5.57 -17.25
CA ARG A 174 -12.97 5.27 -16.49
C ARG A 174 -11.82 6.22 -16.84
N TRP A 175 -11.63 6.50 -18.14
CA TRP A 175 -10.56 7.40 -18.57
C TRP A 175 -10.76 8.83 -18.05
N ALA A 176 -12.01 9.32 -18.05
CA ALA A 176 -12.32 10.64 -17.48
C ALA A 176 -12.07 10.67 -15.96
N ALA A 177 -12.38 9.59 -15.23
CA ALA A 177 -12.04 9.51 -13.82
C ALA A 177 -10.50 9.55 -13.61
N ASP A 178 -9.73 8.84 -14.42
CA ASP A 178 -8.27 8.89 -14.36
C ASP A 178 -7.71 10.27 -14.75
N LEU A 179 -8.29 10.93 -15.75
CA LEU A 179 -7.92 12.30 -16.12
C LEU A 179 -8.25 13.31 -15.02
N TYR A 180 -9.39 13.15 -14.35
CA TYR A 180 -9.74 13.95 -13.19
C TYR A 180 -8.74 13.73 -12.03
N ASN A 181 -8.46 12.48 -11.69
CA ASN A 181 -7.57 12.13 -10.58
C ASN A 181 -6.15 12.68 -10.80
N ARG A 182 -5.58 12.48 -12.00
CA ARG A 182 -4.25 12.96 -12.35
C ARG A 182 -4.22 14.46 -12.61
N GLY A 183 -5.29 15.00 -13.20
CA GLY A 183 -5.46 16.43 -13.40
C GLY A 183 -5.46 17.21 -12.08
N LEU A 184 -6.14 16.69 -11.04
CA LEU A 184 -6.06 17.25 -9.69
C LEU A 184 -4.66 17.11 -9.09
N THR A 185 -4.07 15.93 -9.19
CA THR A 185 -2.73 15.66 -8.63
C THR A 185 -1.67 16.61 -9.21
N ARG A 186 -1.66 16.79 -10.54
CA ARG A 186 -0.69 17.63 -11.24
C ARG A 186 -1.06 19.13 -11.21
N GLY A 187 -2.35 19.44 -11.30
CA GLY A 187 -2.86 20.81 -11.31
C GLY A 187 -2.81 21.50 -9.94
N LEU A 188 -2.84 20.74 -8.86
CA LEU A 188 -2.68 21.25 -7.49
C LEU A 188 -1.29 20.96 -6.89
N ALA A 189 -0.34 20.52 -7.70
CA ALA A 189 1.02 20.24 -7.24
C ALA A 189 1.72 21.48 -6.69
N SER A 190 2.61 21.26 -5.72
CA SER A 190 3.58 22.27 -5.26
C SER A 190 4.57 22.63 -6.38
N ALA A 191 5.33 23.71 -6.22
CA ALA A 191 6.26 24.20 -7.23
C ALA A 191 7.37 23.19 -7.59
N ASP A 192 7.74 22.31 -6.65
CA ASP A 192 8.70 21.21 -6.85
C ASP A 192 8.05 19.92 -7.38
N GLY A 193 6.71 19.86 -7.43
CA GLY A 193 5.95 18.70 -7.89
C GLY A 193 5.86 17.53 -6.89
N GLU A 194 6.45 17.66 -5.70
CA GLU A 194 6.52 16.57 -4.73
C GLU A 194 5.25 16.41 -3.87
N GLU A 195 4.47 17.49 -3.74
CA GLU A 195 3.28 17.52 -2.90
C GLU A 195 2.05 18.01 -3.65
N VAL A 196 0.88 17.73 -3.11
CA VAL A 196 -0.38 18.31 -3.56
C VAL A 196 -0.87 19.31 -2.53
N VAL A 197 -1.10 20.56 -2.95
CA VAL A 197 -1.56 21.64 -2.08
C VAL A 197 -3.08 21.60 -1.98
N VAL A 198 -3.59 21.21 -0.81
CA VAL A 198 -5.02 20.98 -0.56
C VAL A 198 -5.68 22.09 0.29
N ASP A 199 -5.24 23.33 0.10
CA ASP A 199 -5.75 24.47 0.84
C ASP A 199 -6.85 25.24 0.07
N ALA A 200 -7.70 25.96 0.81
CA ALA A 200 -8.67 26.88 0.25
C ALA A 200 -7.95 28.03 -0.47
N ARG A 201 -8.18 28.19 -1.76
CA ARG A 201 -7.56 29.23 -2.61
C ARG A 201 -8.28 29.36 -3.95
N THR A 202 -8.10 30.46 -4.62
CA THR A 202 -8.46 30.58 -6.04
C THR A 202 -7.29 30.14 -6.92
N VAL A 203 -7.55 29.26 -7.87
CA VAL A 203 -6.57 28.74 -8.83
C VAL A 203 -6.96 29.14 -10.24
N PRO A 204 -5.99 29.58 -11.07
CA PRO A 204 -6.25 29.97 -12.44
C PRO A 204 -6.55 28.75 -13.33
N LEU A 205 -7.36 28.98 -14.35
CA LEU A 205 -7.65 28.05 -15.44
C LEU A 205 -7.40 28.76 -16.78
N PRO A 206 -7.08 28.07 -17.87
CA PRO A 206 -6.89 28.69 -19.19
C PRO A 206 -8.10 29.48 -19.70
N PHE A 207 -9.25 29.33 -19.04
CA PHE A 207 -10.52 29.96 -19.41
C PHE A 207 -11.21 30.71 -18.26
N GLY A 208 -10.48 30.97 -17.17
CA GLY A 208 -11.03 31.68 -16.01
C GLY A 208 -10.40 31.23 -14.71
N GLU A 209 -11.20 30.96 -13.68
CA GLU A 209 -10.71 30.62 -12.35
C GLU A 209 -11.61 29.59 -11.63
N LEU A 210 -11.00 28.84 -10.72
CA LEU A 210 -11.69 27.93 -9.80
C LEU A 210 -11.41 28.38 -8.36
N ALA A 211 -12.44 28.84 -7.66
CA ALA A 211 -12.38 29.18 -6.25
C ALA A 211 -12.61 27.93 -5.39
N LEU A 212 -11.58 27.49 -4.68
CA LEU A 212 -11.60 26.32 -3.81
C LEU A 212 -11.88 26.72 -2.37
N THR A 213 -12.89 26.11 -1.77
CA THR A 213 -13.10 26.06 -0.32
C THR A 213 -12.65 24.71 0.23
N SER A 214 -12.39 24.59 1.53
CA SER A 214 -11.97 23.33 2.13
C SER A 214 -12.85 22.98 3.34
N ASP A 215 -13.11 21.68 3.51
CA ASP A 215 -13.80 21.12 4.67
C ASP A 215 -12.80 20.74 5.75
N GLN A 216 -12.68 21.59 6.78
CA GLN A 216 -11.70 21.40 7.85
C GLN A 216 -11.92 20.12 8.66
N ALA A 217 -13.14 19.57 8.70
CA ALA A 217 -13.43 18.32 9.42
C ALA A 217 -12.72 17.13 8.78
N GLY A 218 -12.60 17.07 7.45
CA GLY A 218 -11.87 16.02 6.72
C GLY A 218 -10.36 15.99 6.97
N TYR A 219 -9.80 17.05 7.57
CA TYR A 219 -8.38 17.10 7.91
C TYR A 219 -8.05 16.49 9.28
N LEU A 220 -9.05 16.06 10.04
CA LEU A 220 -8.87 15.55 11.39
C LEU A 220 -8.85 14.01 11.40
N TRP A 221 -7.90 13.43 12.11
CA TRP A 221 -7.75 11.98 12.21
C TRP A 221 -7.15 11.58 13.57
N GLY A 222 -8.01 11.17 14.51
CA GLY A 222 -7.62 10.58 15.79
C GLY A 222 -6.63 11.39 16.64
N GLY A 223 -6.87 12.70 16.78
CA GLY A 223 -5.97 13.59 17.54
C GLY A 223 -4.82 14.17 16.74
N TYR A 224 -4.83 13.92 15.42
CA TYR A 224 -3.91 14.50 14.46
C TYR A 224 -4.66 15.34 13.43
N ARG A 225 -3.91 16.22 12.78
CA ARG A 225 -4.32 16.92 11.57
C ARG A 225 -3.43 16.44 10.42
N PHE A 226 -4.02 16.20 9.28
CA PHE A 226 -3.27 15.98 8.04
C PHE A 226 -2.53 17.26 7.65
N SER A 227 -1.25 17.15 7.30
CA SER A 227 -0.39 18.31 7.07
C SER A 227 0.27 18.32 5.70
N ARG A 228 0.88 17.25 5.27
CA ARG A 228 1.62 17.10 4.03
C ARG A 228 1.01 16.00 3.19
N PHE A 229 0.84 16.22 1.87
CA PHE A 229 0.11 15.32 1.00
C PHE A 229 0.97 14.92 -0.20
N VAL A 230 1.46 13.69 -0.20
CA VAL A 230 2.33 13.15 -1.25
C VAL A 230 1.51 12.31 -2.22
N PRO A 231 1.56 12.58 -3.55
CA PRO A 231 0.83 11.77 -4.53
C PRO A 231 1.44 10.37 -4.65
N VAL A 232 0.59 9.34 -4.51
CA VAL A 232 1.05 7.93 -4.51
C VAL A 232 0.57 7.13 -5.73
N GLY A 233 -0.27 7.71 -6.57
CA GLY A 233 -0.86 7.02 -7.73
C GLY A 233 0.16 6.57 -8.78
N GLU A 234 1.34 7.21 -8.84
CA GLU A 234 2.40 6.95 -9.80
C GLU A 234 3.58 6.16 -9.22
N PHE A 235 3.52 5.73 -7.96
CA PHE A 235 4.60 4.95 -7.35
C PHE A 235 4.73 3.56 -7.96
N VAL A 236 5.97 3.18 -8.25
CA VAL A 236 6.34 1.81 -8.60
C VAL A 236 6.71 1.08 -7.31
N LEU A 237 5.92 0.09 -6.92
CA LEU A 237 6.07 -0.60 -5.65
C LEU A 237 7.09 -1.73 -5.74
N ARG A 238 7.80 -1.99 -4.63
CA ARG A 238 8.73 -3.10 -4.45
C ARG A 238 8.43 -3.79 -3.12
N GLY A 239 8.66 -5.10 -3.07
CA GLY A 239 8.60 -5.88 -1.82
C GLY A 239 7.22 -6.34 -1.38
N PHE A 240 6.15 -5.89 -1.99
CA PHE A 240 4.81 -6.45 -1.81
C PHE A 240 4.45 -7.37 -2.96
N SER A 241 3.79 -8.49 -2.66
CA SER A 241 3.28 -9.44 -3.65
C SER A 241 2.12 -8.85 -4.45
N ASN A 242 1.25 -8.11 -3.78
CA ASN A 242 0.05 -7.51 -4.36
C ASN A 242 -0.02 -6.01 -4.10
N ARG A 243 -0.38 -5.25 -5.14
CA ARG A 243 -0.78 -3.85 -5.03
C ARG A 243 -2.29 -3.76 -4.99
N TYR A 244 -2.82 -3.33 -3.87
CA TYR A 244 -4.23 -3.07 -3.71
C TYR A 244 -4.53 -1.60 -4.03
N ARG A 245 -5.38 -1.43 -5.05
CA ARG A 245 -5.90 -0.16 -5.50
C ARG A 245 -7.40 -0.29 -5.62
N GLN A 246 -8.15 0.62 -5.01
CA GLN A 246 -9.57 0.77 -5.29
C GLN A 246 -9.72 1.81 -6.38
N ALA A 247 -10.18 1.38 -7.56
CA ALA A 247 -10.46 2.30 -8.66
C ALA A 247 -11.68 3.17 -8.33
N GLY A 248 -11.56 4.47 -8.55
CA GLY A 248 -12.60 5.43 -8.21
C GLY A 248 -12.27 6.84 -8.68
N ILE A 249 -12.75 7.83 -7.94
CA ILE A 249 -12.56 9.24 -8.23
C ILE A 249 -11.82 9.95 -7.09
N GLY A 250 -11.02 10.96 -7.44
CA GLY A 250 -10.19 11.75 -6.52
C GLY A 250 -8.70 11.41 -6.58
N ALA A 251 -7.85 12.32 -6.15
CA ALA A 251 -6.41 12.14 -6.12
C ALA A 251 -5.99 11.28 -4.91
N PRO A 252 -5.39 10.09 -5.11
CA PRO A 252 -4.90 9.26 -4.01
C PRO A 252 -3.58 9.81 -3.49
N LEU A 253 -3.53 10.10 -2.19
CA LEU A 253 -2.42 10.75 -1.50
C LEU A 253 -2.01 9.99 -0.24
N ALA A 254 -0.74 10.09 0.14
CA ALA A 254 -0.26 9.75 1.47
C ALA A 254 -0.18 11.03 2.31
N ALA A 255 -0.98 11.11 3.37
CA ALA A 255 -0.97 12.25 4.27
C ALA A 255 -0.01 12.04 5.44
N GLU A 256 0.78 13.07 5.77
CA GLU A 256 1.55 13.16 7.00
C GLU A 256 0.68 13.64 8.15
N LEU A 257 1.11 13.35 9.37
CA LEU A 257 0.39 13.64 10.59
C LEU A 257 1.07 14.72 11.42
N ALA A 258 0.37 15.81 11.70
CA ALA A 258 0.74 16.82 12.68
C ALA A 258 -0.12 16.67 13.95
N PRO A 259 0.46 16.51 15.14
CA PRO A 259 -0.30 16.32 16.37
C PRO A 259 -1.08 17.60 16.73
N ILE A 260 -2.31 17.44 17.20
CA ILE A 260 -3.11 18.55 17.76
C ILE A 260 -2.80 18.63 19.25
N GLN A 261 -2.24 19.76 19.70
CA GLN A 261 -1.75 19.92 21.07
C GLN A 261 -2.86 19.96 22.14
N SER A 262 -4.11 20.16 21.77
CA SER A 262 -5.22 20.45 22.68
C SER A 262 -6.28 19.34 22.81
N ASP A 263 -5.97 18.07 22.41
CA ASP A 263 -6.91 16.96 22.55
C ASP A 263 -6.40 15.90 23.55
N PRO A 264 -6.76 16.00 24.84
CA PRO A 264 -6.38 15.00 25.84
C PRO A 264 -6.99 13.61 25.59
N ALA A 265 -8.17 13.54 24.98
CA ALA A 265 -8.85 12.25 24.73
C ALA A 265 -8.14 11.41 23.67
N ALA A 266 -7.43 12.04 22.74
CA ALA A 266 -6.64 11.35 21.73
C ALA A 266 -5.22 10.98 22.20
N GLU A 267 -4.78 11.42 23.38
CA GLU A 267 -3.40 11.24 23.87
C GLU A 267 -3.00 9.76 23.99
N ALA A 268 -3.89 8.90 24.48
CA ALA A 268 -3.62 7.46 24.60
C ALA A 268 -3.30 6.80 23.26
N THR A 269 -4.05 7.18 22.22
CA THR A 269 -3.81 6.70 20.84
C THR A 269 -2.55 7.33 20.26
N ARG A 270 -2.37 8.64 20.46
CA ARG A 270 -1.26 9.42 19.89
C ARG A 270 0.11 8.88 20.31
N LYS A 271 0.27 8.49 21.57
CA LYS A 271 1.53 7.88 22.07
C LYS A 271 1.93 6.60 21.35
N ARG A 272 0.98 5.94 20.69
CA ARG A 272 1.16 4.60 20.10
C ARG A 272 1.17 4.60 18.58
N ILE A 273 0.91 5.75 17.94
CA ILE A 273 1.05 5.89 16.50
C ILE A 273 2.52 6.22 16.18
N PRO A 274 3.20 5.42 15.34
CA PRO A 274 4.59 5.67 14.97
C PRO A 274 4.80 7.06 14.36
N PRO A 275 5.91 7.76 14.65
CA PRO A 275 6.13 9.15 14.24
C PRO A 275 6.11 9.40 12.72
N ARG A 276 6.36 8.38 11.91
CA ARG A 276 6.38 8.48 10.44
C ARG A 276 5.16 7.83 9.79
N THR A 277 4.07 7.65 10.54
CA THR A 277 2.85 7.07 9.98
C THR A 277 2.33 7.94 8.85
N ARG A 278 1.99 7.29 7.74
CA ARG A 278 1.34 7.87 6.57
C ARG A 278 -0.06 7.29 6.47
N VAL A 279 -1.03 8.16 6.24
CA VAL A 279 -2.43 7.75 6.11
C VAL A 279 -2.84 7.84 4.65
N PRO A 280 -3.39 6.77 4.05
CA PRO A 280 -3.93 6.84 2.71
C PRO A 280 -5.20 7.70 2.74
N VAL A 281 -5.18 8.81 2.00
CA VAL A 281 -6.30 9.73 1.85
C VAL A 281 -6.60 9.97 0.37
N THR A 282 -7.84 10.34 0.07
CA THR A 282 -8.25 10.78 -1.26
C THR A 282 -8.69 12.23 -1.19
N ALA A 283 -8.07 13.08 -2.01
CA ALA A 283 -8.51 14.46 -2.21
C ALA A 283 -9.53 14.48 -3.36
N PHE A 284 -10.73 14.98 -3.06
CA PHE A 284 -11.82 15.12 -4.01
C PHE A 284 -12.25 16.58 -4.09
N VAL A 285 -12.35 17.11 -5.31
CA VAL A 285 -12.88 18.45 -5.56
C VAL A 285 -14.29 18.35 -6.13
N ARG A 286 -15.26 18.68 -5.31
CA ARG A 286 -16.66 18.78 -5.74
C ARG A 286 -16.86 20.11 -6.43
N ILE A 287 -17.24 20.10 -7.71
CA ILE A 287 -17.45 21.30 -8.51
C ILE A 287 -18.96 21.57 -8.62
N GLU A 288 -19.37 22.79 -8.26
CA GLU A 288 -20.75 23.22 -8.38
C GLU A 288 -21.04 23.69 -9.81
N ALA A 289 -22.18 23.28 -10.37
CA ALA A 289 -22.64 23.65 -11.69
C ALA A 289 -21.50 23.66 -12.78
N PRO A 290 -20.79 22.51 -12.97
CA PRO A 290 -19.54 22.49 -13.74
C PRO A 290 -19.71 22.94 -15.19
N ARG A 291 -20.80 22.53 -15.87
CA ARG A 291 -21.04 22.90 -17.28
C ARG A 291 -21.28 24.40 -17.44
N ARG A 292 -22.04 24.98 -16.52
CA ARG A 292 -22.30 26.43 -16.51
C ARG A 292 -21.02 27.22 -16.22
N GLY A 293 -20.28 26.83 -15.17
CA GLY A 293 -19.04 27.51 -14.79
C GLY A 293 -17.94 27.46 -15.86
N ILE A 294 -17.85 26.36 -16.64
CA ILE A 294 -16.96 26.26 -17.80
C ILE A 294 -17.28 27.33 -18.85
N VAL A 295 -18.56 27.62 -19.09
CA VAL A 295 -18.99 28.62 -20.06
C VAL A 295 -18.75 30.02 -19.53
N GLU A 296 -19.09 30.29 -18.28
CA GLU A 296 -18.98 31.60 -17.62
C GLU A 296 -17.51 31.95 -17.28
N GLY A 297 -16.62 30.97 -17.16
CA GLY A 297 -15.22 31.16 -16.78
C GLY A 297 -15.00 31.31 -15.27
N THR A 298 -16.02 31.04 -14.46
CA THR A 298 -15.95 31.09 -12.99
C THR A 298 -16.54 29.84 -12.39
N LEU A 299 -15.74 29.12 -11.58
CA LEU A 299 -16.16 27.88 -10.95
C LEU A 299 -15.99 27.97 -9.43
N GLN A 300 -16.88 27.28 -8.71
CA GLN A 300 -16.80 27.08 -7.28
C GLN A 300 -16.52 25.60 -7.03
N GLY A 301 -15.54 25.31 -6.19
CA GLY A 301 -15.17 23.95 -5.82
C GLY A 301 -15.03 23.79 -4.32
N LYS A 302 -15.50 22.65 -3.79
CA LYS A 302 -15.25 22.24 -2.42
C LYS A 302 -14.24 21.11 -2.40
N LEU A 303 -13.09 21.36 -1.78
CA LEU A 303 -12.04 20.36 -1.58
C LEU A 303 -12.36 19.56 -0.32
N GLU A 304 -12.50 18.26 -0.48
CA GLU A 304 -12.88 17.29 0.54
C GLU A 304 -11.75 16.25 0.66
N LEU A 305 -11.38 15.88 1.90
CA LEU A 305 -10.41 14.83 2.18
C LEU A 305 -11.08 13.63 2.83
N TYR A 306 -10.77 12.45 2.34
CA TYR A 306 -11.33 11.18 2.82
C TYR A 306 -10.23 10.19 3.17
N ALA A 307 -10.13 9.82 4.45
CA ALA A 307 -9.22 8.77 4.89
C ALA A 307 -9.76 7.39 4.46
N ALA A 308 -8.91 6.59 3.82
CA ALA A 308 -9.31 5.30 3.23
C ALA A 308 -9.80 4.26 4.26
N ASP A 309 -9.40 4.40 5.52
CA ASP A 309 -9.84 3.56 6.63
C ASP A 309 -11.24 3.95 7.17
N GLN A 310 -11.81 5.07 6.70
CA GLN A 310 -13.10 5.61 7.14
C GLN A 310 -14.17 5.57 6.05
N VAL A 311 -13.82 6.00 4.84
CA VAL A 311 -14.77 6.23 3.75
C VAL A 311 -14.22 5.63 2.47
N SER A 312 -15.05 4.86 1.76
CA SER A 312 -14.69 4.24 0.47
C SER A 312 -15.50 4.79 -0.71
N THR A 313 -16.57 5.54 -0.44
CA THR A 313 -17.46 6.13 -1.47
C THR A 313 -17.81 7.56 -1.11
N VAL A 314 -18.17 8.35 -2.10
CA VAL A 314 -18.70 9.71 -1.95
C VAL A 314 -19.99 9.87 -2.74
N ALA A 315 -20.99 10.52 -2.15
CA ALA A 315 -22.23 10.80 -2.85
C ALA A 315 -22.04 11.99 -3.81
N VAL A 316 -22.25 11.78 -5.11
CA VAL A 316 -22.21 12.81 -6.15
C VAL A 316 -23.45 12.69 -7.03
N SER A 317 -24.21 13.75 -7.19
CA SER A 317 -25.43 13.77 -8.01
C SER A 317 -26.41 12.62 -7.69
N GLY A 318 -26.58 12.31 -6.39
CA GLY A 318 -27.50 11.26 -5.89
C GLY A 318 -27.00 9.81 -6.11
N ARG A 319 -25.73 9.61 -6.46
CA ARG A 319 -25.10 8.29 -6.64
C ARG A 319 -23.89 8.15 -5.70
N ASP A 320 -23.71 6.96 -5.14
CA ASP A 320 -22.48 6.61 -4.43
C ASP A 320 -21.40 6.25 -5.45
N VAL A 321 -20.32 7.03 -5.45
CA VAL A 321 -19.18 6.88 -6.35
C VAL A 321 -17.98 6.39 -5.54
N PRO A 322 -17.29 5.33 -5.97
CA PRO A 322 -16.08 4.87 -5.30
C PRO A 322 -14.99 5.96 -5.32
N LEU A 323 -14.29 6.11 -4.20
CA LEU A 323 -13.09 6.93 -4.11
C LEU A 323 -11.87 6.17 -4.63
N GLU A 324 -10.98 6.85 -5.33
CA GLU A 324 -9.69 6.29 -5.74
C GLU A 324 -8.79 6.15 -4.49
N GLN A 325 -8.36 4.94 -4.16
CA GLN A 325 -7.54 4.66 -2.97
C GLN A 325 -6.33 3.81 -3.33
N GLU A 326 -5.18 4.14 -2.74
CA GLU A 326 -3.88 3.47 -2.93
C GLU A 326 -3.24 3.08 -1.58
N PRO A 327 -3.87 2.20 -0.79
CA PRO A 327 -3.38 1.87 0.55
C PRO A 327 -2.02 1.15 0.53
N THR A 328 -1.77 0.24 -0.42
CA THR A 328 -0.48 -0.44 -0.54
C THR A 328 0.63 0.54 -0.90
N ALA A 329 0.38 1.51 -1.80
CA ALA A 329 1.36 2.51 -2.18
C ALA A 329 1.73 3.41 -0.99
N THR A 330 0.73 3.81 -0.19
CA THR A 330 0.95 4.58 1.03
C THR A 330 1.75 3.79 2.07
N LEU A 331 1.44 2.51 2.28
CA LEU A 331 2.16 1.63 3.20
C LEU A 331 3.61 1.42 2.74
N ALA A 332 3.84 1.20 1.44
CA ALA A 332 5.19 1.08 0.88
C ALA A 332 6.00 2.36 1.09
N TYR A 333 5.40 3.52 0.85
CA TYR A 333 6.02 4.82 1.07
C TYR A 333 6.35 5.08 2.55
N GLN A 334 5.46 4.68 3.47
CA GLN A 334 5.74 4.75 4.91
C GLN A 334 6.95 3.90 5.32
N LEU A 335 7.12 2.73 4.69
CA LEU A 335 8.18 1.78 5.00
C LEU A 335 9.48 2.07 4.25
N GLU A 336 9.46 2.92 3.21
CA GLU A 336 10.65 3.31 2.48
C GLU A 336 11.61 4.10 3.37
N GLY A 337 12.89 3.73 3.34
CA GLY A 337 13.92 4.35 4.19
C GLY A 337 13.69 4.19 5.69
N ALA A 338 12.81 3.29 6.11
CA ALA A 338 12.67 2.96 7.52
C ALA A 338 13.96 2.31 8.03
N PRO A 339 14.53 2.76 9.18
CA PRO A 339 15.78 2.22 9.72
C PRO A 339 15.76 0.70 9.95
N VAL A 340 14.57 0.13 10.00
CA VAL A 340 14.33 -1.30 10.20
C VAL A 340 14.85 -2.16 9.04
N TRP A 341 14.89 -1.64 7.81
CA TRP A 341 15.45 -2.36 6.66
C TRP A 341 16.96 -2.50 6.74
N ASP A 342 17.67 -1.46 7.21
CA ASP A 342 19.11 -1.52 7.45
C ASP A 342 19.43 -2.56 8.50
N PHE A 343 18.57 -2.71 9.50
CA PHE A 343 18.68 -3.72 10.54
C PHE A 343 18.48 -5.15 10.00
N GLU A 344 17.48 -5.39 9.18
CA GLU A 344 17.20 -6.71 8.60
C GLU A 344 18.27 -7.13 7.56
N ILE A 345 18.82 -6.17 6.81
CA ILE A 345 19.86 -6.39 5.79
C ILE A 345 21.24 -6.56 6.45
N ALA A 346 21.57 -5.74 7.46
CA ALA A 346 22.87 -5.78 8.14
C ALA A 346 23.01 -6.92 9.15
N GLY A 347 21.94 -7.68 9.38
CA GLY A 347 21.91 -8.84 10.27
C GLY A 347 22.48 -8.55 11.66
N PHE A 348 21.64 -8.46 12.66
CA PHE A 348 21.99 -8.53 14.10
C PHE A 348 22.95 -7.49 14.67
N ARG A 349 23.41 -6.48 13.94
CA ARG A 349 24.46 -5.57 14.43
C ARG A 349 23.98 -4.48 15.38
N PHE A 350 22.67 -4.21 15.47
CA PHE A 350 22.12 -3.14 16.32
C PHE A 350 21.09 -3.70 17.29
N ALA A 351 21.55 -4.06 18.47
CA ALA A 351 20.72 -4.65 19.53
C ALA A 351 19.78 -3.65 20.25
N ASP A 352 19.85 -2.37 19.94
CA ASP A 352 19.08 -1.34 20.63
C ASP A 352 18.00 -0.70 19.73
N GLN A 353 17.04 -1.53 19.30
CA GLN A 353 15.83 -1.01 18.61
C GLN A 353 14.91 -0.23 19.56
N SER A 354 14.98 -0.48 20.87
CA SER A 354 14.19 0.26 21.85
C SER A 354 14.53 1.75 21.86
N ALA A 355 15.75 2.13 21.43
CA ALA A 355 16.14 3.53 21.26
C ALA A 355 15.41 4.24 20.12
N ILE A 356 14.94 3.49 19.09
CA ILE A 356 14.27 4.08 17.91
C ILE A 356 12.74 4.09 18.08
N PHE A 357 12.16 3.01 18.63
CA PHE A 357 10.71 2.83 18.72
C PHE A 357 10.18 2.64 20.15
N GLY A 358 11.05 2.42 21.15
CA GLY A 358 10.66 2.01 22.50
C GLY A 358 10.04 0.61 22.55
N ASP A 359 10.00 -0.01 23.74
CA ASP A 359 9.21 -1.22 23.96
C ASP A 359 7.74 -0.81 24.18
N GLY A 360 6.80 -1.46 23.50
CA GLY A 360 5.39 -1.19 23.72
C GLY A 360 4.45 -1.51 22.56
N LEU A 361 3.22 -1.10 22.73
CA LEU A 361 2.17 -1.26 21.71
C LEU A 361 2.22 -0.12 20.70
N MET A 362 2.12 -0.48 19.43
CA MET A 362 2.05 0.42 18.29
C MET A 362 0.73 0.22 17.56
N MET A 363 0.17 1.30 17.02
CA MET A 363 -1.09 1.31 16.27
C MET A 363 -0.86 1.91 14.89
N MET A 364 -1.42 1.30 13.85
CA MET A 364 -1.41 1.86 12.49
C MET A 364 -2.56 2.84 12.24
N GLN A 365 -3.52 2.89 13.16
CA GLN A 365 -4.70 3.76 13.11
C GLN A 365 -5.16 4.09 14.53
N PRO A 366 -5.86 5.20 14.73
CA PRO A 366 -6.46 5.53 16.03
C PRO A 366 -7.38 4.43 16.53
N TYR A 367 -7.43 4.26 17.84
CA TYR A 367 -8.41 3.36 18.44
C TYR A 367 -9.84 3.70 17.99
N ARG A 368 -10.59 2.66 17.64
CA ARG A 368 -11.98 2.77 17.21
C ARG A 368 -12.85 1.81 18.01
N ARG A 369 -13.78 2.41 18.74
CA ARG A 369 -14.79 1.66 19.49
C ARG A 369 -15.59 0.74 18.57
N GLY A 370 -15.86 -0.48 19.02
CA GLY A 370 -16.59 -1.50 18.26
C GLY A 370 -15.76 -2.29 17.25
N ARG A 371 -14.44 -2.01 17.14
CA ARG A 371 -13.53 -2.82 16.32
C ARG A 371 -12.69 -3.75 17.19
N ILE A 372 -12.62 -5.01 16.78
CA ILE A 372 -11.90 -6.07 17.47
C ILE A 372 -10.39 -5.87 17.27
N PRO A 373 -9.58 -5.85 18.35
CA PRO A 373 -8.12 -5.77 18.20
C PRO A 373 -7.53 -7.09 17.70
N VAL A 374 -6.64 -7.00 16.69
CA VAL A 374 -5.71 -8.06 16.30
C VAL A 374 -4.31 -7.60 16.67
N LEU A 375 -3.72 -8.24 17.68
CA LEU A 375 -2.39 -7.93 18.16
C LEU A 375 -1.37 -8.85 17.50
N LEU A 376 -0.40 -8.28 16.79
CA LEU A 376 0.65 -8.98 16.07
C LEU A 376 1.97 -8.90 16.84
N VAL A 377 2.55 -10.06 17.20
CA VAL A 377 3.77 -10.18 18.00
C VAL A 377 4.86 -10.82 17.15
N HIS A 378 5.94 -10.07 16.87
CA HIS A 378 7.03 -10.53 16.00
C HIS A 378 7.99 -11.51 16.71
N GLY A 379 8.83 -12.20 15.91
CA GLY A 379 9.79 -13.19 16.41
C GLY A 379 11.16 -12.62 16.77
N THR A 380 12.09 -13.51 17.07
CA THR A 380 13.50 -13.19 17.38
C THR A 380 14.15 -12.47 16.22
N ALA A 381 14.95 -11.43 16.52
CA ALA A 381 15.69 -10.63 15.56
C ALA A 381 14.82 -10.12 14.40
N SER A 382 13.63 -9.68 14.73
CA SER A 382 12.60 -9.24 13.81
C SER A 382 11.94 -7.96 14.35
N SER A 383 11.02 -7.41 13.60
CA SER A 383 10.30 -6.18 13.93
C SER A 383 8.84 -6.26 13.45
N PRO A 384 7.96 -5.31 13.84
CA PRO A 384 6.61 -5.21 13.33
C PRO A 384 6.49 -5.15 11.81
N VAL A 385 7.52 -4.68 11.11
CA VAL A 385 7.51 -4.56 9.63
C VAL A 385 7.38 -5.92 8.93
N ARG A 386 7.81 -7.01 9.56
CA ARG A 386 7.60 -8.36 9.01
C ARG A 386 6.13 -8.76 8.84
N TRP A 387 5.23 -8.03 9.46
CA TRP A 387 3.80 -8.20 9.29
C TRP A 387 3.20 -7.40 8.12
N ALA A 388 4.03 -6.59 7.41
CA ALA A 388 3.54 -5.67 6.39
C ALA A 388 2.76 -6.37 5.27
N GLU A 389 3.24 -7.53 4.78
CA GLU A 389 2.55 -8.32 3.75
C GLU A 389 1.19 -8.82 4.26
N MET A 390 1.15 -9.45 5.42
CA MET A 390 -0.11 -9.92 6.03
C MET A 390 -1.08 -8.76 6.30
N TYR A 391 -0.56 -7.65 6.82
CA TYR A 391 -1.36 -6.44 7.06
C TYR A 391 -1.97 -5.90 5.76
N ASN A 392 -1.16 -5.77 4.70
CA ASN A 392 -1.61 -5.34 3.39
C ASN A 392 -2.73 -6.24 2.85
N GLU A 393 -2.53 -7.55 2.93
CA GLU A 393 -3.46 -8.57 2.43
C GLU A 393 -4.78 -8.60 3.22
N VAL A 394 -4.71 -8.59 4.55
CA VAL A 394 -5.90 -8.72 5.41
C VAL A 394 -6.73 -7.43 5.43
N THR A 395 -6.08 -6.26 5.45
CA THR A 395 -6.79 -4.97 5.48
C THR A 395 -7.42 -4.60 4.15
N HIS A 396 -7.04 -5.29 3.06
CA HIS A 396 -7.73 -5.12 1.78
C HIS A 396 -9.12 -5.76 1.76
N ASP A 397 -9.37 -6.79 2.54
CA ASP A 397 -10.71 -7.38 2.68
C ASP A 397 -11.66 -6.36 3.35
N PRO A 398 -12.74 -5.90 2.66
CA PRO A 398 -13.62 -4.85 3.18
C PRO A 398 -14.35 -5.26 4.46
N VAL A 399 -14.66 -6.56 4.62
CA VAL A 399 -15.32 -7.09 5.82
C VAL A 399 -14.37 -7.03 7.01
N LEU A 400 -13.14 -7.51 6.83
CA LEU A 400 -12.14 -7.55 7.89
C LEU A 400 -11.69 -6.13 8.26
N ARG A 401 -11.44 -5.26 7.27
CA ARG A 401 -11.10 -3.85 7.49
C ARG A 401 -12.15 -3.11 8.31
N GLY A 402 -13.43 -3.42 8.11
CA GLY A 402 -14.54 -2.81 8.84
C GLY A 402 -14.72 -3.30 10.28
N ARG A 403 -14.23 -4.50 10.60
CA ARG A 403 -14.45 -5.19 11.87
C ARG A 403 -13.25 -5.17 12.80
N TYR A 404 -12.04 -5.08 12.27
CA TYR A 404 -10.79 -5.20 13.01
C TYR A 404 -10.00 -3.89 13.08
N GLN A 405 -9.16 -3.80 14.10
CA GLN A 405 -8.08 -2.83 14.25
C GLN A 405 -6.79 -3.56 14.59
N PHE A 406 -5.68 -3.17 13.96
CA PHE A 406 -4.42 -3.89 14.06
C PHE A 406 -3.46 -3.16 14.99
N TRP A 407 -2.95 -3.89 15.98
CA TRP A 407 -1.96 -3.45 16.94
C TRP A 407 -0.72 -4.31 16.79
N PHE A 408 0.45 -3.75 17.10
CA PHE A 408 1.72 -4.43 17.02
C PHE A 408 2.44 -4.29 18.35
N PHE A 409 3.10 -5.35 18.78
CA PHE A 409 3.95 -5.29 19.95
C PHE A 409 5.41 -5.26 19.53
N GLN A 410 6.08 -4.11 19.79
CA GLN A 410 7.51 -3.92 19.64
C GLN A 410 8.20 -4.25 20.96
N TYR A 411 9.24 -5.08 20.92
CA TYR A 411 10.01 -5.43 22.11
C TYR A 411 11.45 -5.82 21.76
N ASN A 412 12.37 -5.70 22.72
CA ASN A 412 13.73 -6.21 22.57
C ASN A 412 13.72 -7.75 22.64
N THR A 413 13.94 -8.38 21.50
CA THR A 413 13.84 -9.84 21.34
C THR A 413 14.96 -10.62 22.04
N GLY A 414 16.00 -9.96 22.55
CA GLY A 414 17.07 -10.57 23.34
C GLY A 414 16.73 -10.79 24.82
N GLN A 415 15.70 -10.12 25.33
CA GLN A 415 15.27 -10.21 26.72
C GLN A 415 14.67 -11.58 27.05
N PRO A 416 14.69 -12.01 28.33
CA PRO A 416 14.01 -13.23 28.74
C PRO A 416 12.54 -13.25 28.33
N VAL A 417 12.06 -14.39 27.83
CA VAL A 417 10.70 -14.52 27.29
C VAL A 417 9.62 -14.15 28.30
N LEU A 418 9.76 -14.58 29.58
CA LEU A 418 8.83 -14.21 30.65
C LEU A 418 8.78 -12.70 30.90
N TYR A 419 9.92 -12.04 30.82
CA TYR A 419 10.02 -10.58 30.99
C TYR A 419 9.33 -9.84 29.84
N SER A 420 9.62 -10.22 28.60
CA SER A 420 8.96 -9.65 27.43
C SER A 420 7.44 -9.88 27.44
N ALA A 421 6.99 -11.05 27.89
CA ALA A 421 5.57 -11.34 28.04
C ALA A 421 4.91 -10.53 29.18
N MET A 422 5.66 -10.26 30.27
CA MET A 422 5.20 -9.36 31.32
C MET A 422 5.03 -7.92 30.78
N LEU A 423 5.98 -7.43 29.99
CA LEU A 423 5.88 -6.12 29.35
C LEU A 423 4.66 -6.06 28.41
N LEU A 424 4.40 -7.11 27.63
CA LEU A 424 3.23 -7.22 26.77
C LEU A 424 1.92 -7.12 27.59
N ARG A 425 1.79 -7.93 28.66
CA ARG A 425 0.60 -7.90 29.53
C ARG A 425 0.42 -6.55 30.23
N ARG A 426 1.52 -5.89 30.64
CA ARG A 426 1.50 -4.54 31.23
C ARG A 426 1.06 -3.50 30.21
N ALA A 427 1.59 -3.54 28.99
CA ALA A 427 1.25 -2.63 27.91
C ALA A 427 -0.23 -2.76 27.50
N LEU A 428 -0.75 -3.99 27.43
CA LEU A 428 -2.17 -4.23 27.17
C LEU A 428 -3.06 -3.67 28.28
N ARG A 429 -2.74 -3.92 29.54
CA ARG A 429 -3.51 -3.36 30.67
C ARG A 429 -3.54 -1.82 30.67
N SER A 430 -2.38 -1.19 30.42
CA SER A 430 -2.28 0.27 30.32
C SER A 430 -3.14 0.82 29.20
N LEU A 431 -3.00 0.25 27.99
CA LEU A 431 -3.78 0.70 26.83
C LEU A 431 -5.29 0.56 27.09
N LEU A 432 -5.74 -0.63 27.53
CA LEU A 432 -7.15 -0.90 27.76
C LEU A 432 -7.74 0.04 28.82
N GLY A 433 -7.00 0.30 29.90
CA GLY A 433 -7.40 1.28 30.92
C GLY A 433 -7.47 2.73 30.42
N GLU A 434 -6.67 3.08 29.40
CA GLU A 434 -6.65 4.41 28.80
C GLU A 434 -7.78 4.61 27.77
N VAL A 435 -8.05 3.60 26.91
CA VAL A 435 -9.01 3.72 25.79
C VAL A 435 -10.45 3.35 26.19
N ASP A 436 -10.60 2.49 27.19
CA ASP A 436 -11.91 2.02 27.69
C ASP A 436 -11.89 1.83 29.21
N PRO A 437 -11.75 2.91 30.00
CA PRO A 437 -11.65 2.84 31.46
C PRO A 437 -12.88 2.25 32.14
N THR A 438 -14.02 2.26 31.48
CA THR A 438 -15.29 1.72 31.99
C THR A 438 -15.56 0.29 31.57
N GLY A 439 -14.77 -0.27 30.65
CA GLY A 439 -14.99 -1.61 30.09
C GLY A 439 -16.27 -1.73 29.25
N ALA A 440 -16.70 -0.62 28.62
CA ALA A 440 -17.96 -0.55 27.88
C ALA A 440 -17.84 -0.94 26.39
N ASP A 441 -16.64 -1.22 25.90
CA ASP A 441 -16.43 -1.70 24.53
C ASP A 441 -16.25 -3.23 24.50
N ASP A 442 -17.33 -3.94 24.20
CA ASP A 442 -17.33 -5.41 24.11
C ASP A 442 -16.36 -5.94 23.03
N ALA A 443 -16.07 -5.15 21.99
CA ALA A 443 -15.13 -5.57 20.93
C ALA A 443 -13.71 -5.75 21.47
N LEU A 444 -13.31 -5.01 22.49
CA LEU A 444 -12.01 -5.18 23.14
C LEU A 444 -11.86 -6.52 23.86
N ARG A 445 -12.98 -7.11 24.31
CA ARG A 445 -12.98 -8.42 24.97
C ARG A 445 -12.86 -9.59 24.00
N ARG A 446 -12.88 -9.30 22.72
CA ARG A 446 -12.77 -10.27 21.63
C ARG A 446 -11.39 -10.25 20.97
N MET A 447 -10.36 -9.79 21.67
CA MET A 447 -9.01 -9.64 21.14
C MET A 447 -8.45 -10.96 20.61
N ILE A 448 -7.79 -10.87 19.44
CA ILE A 448 -7.00 -11.96 18.86
C ILE A 448 -5.53 -11.60 19.02
N VAL A 449 -4.72 -12.51 19.58
CA VAL A 449 -3.27 -12.34 19.65
C VAL A 449 -2.60 -13.33 18.70
N VAL A 450 -1.77 -12.84 17.81
CA VAL A 450 -1.07 -13.60 16.77
C VAL A 450 0.43 -13.49 16.99
N GLY A 451 1.12 -14.59 17.16
CA GLY A 451 2.57 -14.57 17.39
C GLY A 451 3.33 -15.43 16.40
N HIS A 452 4.38 -14.87 15.84
CA HIS A 452 5.33 -15.59 14.99
C HIS A 452 6.58 -15.98 15.78
N SER A 453 7.02 -17.24 15.67
CA SER A 453 8.27 -17.73 16.28
C SER A 453 8.29 -17.47 17.81
N GLN A 454 9.31 -16.75 18.36
CA GLN A 454 9.34 -16.33 19.75
C GLN A 454 8.09 -15.54 20.16
N GLY A 455 7.54 -14.72 19.27
CA GLY A 455 6.30 -14.00 19.51
C GLY A 455 5.12 -14.92 19.83
N GLY A 456 5.11 -16.14 19.32
CA GLY A 456 4.12 -17.17 19.66
C GLY A 456 4.25 -17.65 21.10
N LEU A 457 5.46 -17.68 21.66
CA LEU A 457 5.66 -17.98 23.09
C LEU A 457 5.10 -16.87 23.98
N LEU A 458 5.32 -15.59 23.58
CA LEU A 458 4.70 -14.45 24.27
C LEU A 458 3.18 -14.51 24.16
N THR A 459 2.65 -14.89 23.00
CA THR A 459 1.22 -15.08 22.76
C THR A 459 0.65 -16.17 23.70
N LYS A 460 1.32 -17.31 23.83
CA LYS A 460 0.89 -18.36 24.77
C LYS A 460 0.85 -17.85 26.21
N LEU A 461 1.82 -17.01 26.61
CA LEU A 461 1.89 -16.38 27.94
C LEU A 461 0.81 -15.30 28.19
N THR A 462 -0.01 -14.98 27.21
CA THR A 462 -1.24 -14.18 27.42
C THR A 462 -2.48 -15.06 27.62
N ALA A 463 -2.36 -16.37 27.37
CA ALA A 463 -3.48 -17.29 27.27
C ALA A 463 -3.46 -18.44 28.30
N ILE A 464 -2.51 -18.41 29.23
CA ILE A 464 -2.39 -19.46 30.27
C ILE A 464 -2.48 -18.86 31.67
N ASN A 465 -2.94 -19.68 32.63
CA ASN A 465 -2.74 -19.43 34.06
C ASN A 465 -1.41 -20.03 34.47
N SER A 466 -0.49 -19.21 34.95
CA SER A 466 0.84 -19.67 35.38
C SER A 466 0.80 -20.47 36.71
N GLY A 467 -0.15 -20.14 37.59
CA GLY A 467 -0.08 -20.61 38.97
C GLY A 467 1.30 -20.34 39.56
N ASN A 468 1.91 -21.37 40.17
CA ASN A 468 3.31 -21.32 40.67
C ASN A 468 4.29 -22.10 39.79
N ARG A 469 3.89 -22.59 38.61
CA ARG A 469 4.70 -23.52 37.78
C ARG A 469 6.07 -23.00 37.42
N PHE A 470 6.19 -21.74 37.02
CA PHE A 470 7.46 -21.14 36.65
C PHE A 470 8.38 -20.97 37.87
N TRP A 471 7.81 -20.56 39.01
CA TRP A 471 8.57 -20.42 40.26
C TRP A 471 9.04 -21.75 40.79
N SER A 472 8.15 -22.74 40.95
CA SER A 472 8.48 -24.07 41.49
C SER A 472 9.50 -24.82 40.63
N ASN A 473 9.66 -24.45 39.36
CA ASN A 473 10.69 -25.02 38.50
C ASN A 473 12.06 -24.37 38.72
N LEU A 474 12.12 -23.18 39.35
CA LEU A 474 13.35 -22.46 39.67
C LEU A 474 13.76 -22.63 41.12
N SER A 475 12.84 -22.71 42.08
CA SER A 475 13.08 -22.81 43.49
C SER A 475 12.06 -23.73 44.19
N SER A 476 12.56 -24.50 45.16
CA SER A 476 11.71 -25.28 46.07
C SER A 476 11.09 -24.43 47.19
N ASP A 477 11.62 -23.23 47.42
CA ASP A 477 11.14 -22.36 48.48
C ASP A 477 9.86 -21.66 48.14
N VAL A 478 9.04 -21.38 49.13
CA VAL A 478 7.81 -20.59 48.96
C VAL A 478 8.19 -19.16 48.60
N PHE A 479 7.64 -18.63 47.51
CA PHE A 479 8.02 -17.30 46.95
C PHE A 479 7.98 -16.17 47.99
N GLU A 480 6.97 -16.17 48.85
CA GLU A 480 6.78 -15.15 49.88
C GLU A 480 7.85 -15.17 50.97
N GLN A 481 8.50 -16.32 51.18
CA GLN A 481 9.53 -16.53 52.22
C GLN A 481 10.97 -16.23 51.74
N VAL A 482 11.15 -16.08 50.43
CA VAL A 482 12.48 -15.77 49.88
C VAL A 482 12.83 -14.31 50.13
N GLU A 483 13.95 -14.06 50.78
CA GLU A 483 14.50 -12.71 50.99
C GLU A 483 15.01 -12.14 49.67
N MET A 484 14.45 -11.02 49.23
CA MET A 484 14.89 -10.27 48.05
C MET A 484 14.41 -8.81 48.12
N PRO A 485 15.07 -7.87 47.39
CA PRO A 485 14.61 -6.48 47.29
C PRO A 485 13.18 -6.35 46.80
N THR A 486 12.46 -5.31 47.27
CA THR A 486 11.04 -5.12 46.96
C THR A 486 10.77 -5.02 45.44
N GLU A 487 11.63 -4.30 44.72
CA GLU A 487 11.53 -4.13 43.25
C GLU A 487 11.72 -5.48 42.54
N THR A 488 12.69 -6.28 42.99
CA THR A 488 12.95 -7.62 42.48
C THR A 488 11.74 -8.54 42.74
N ARG A 489 11.16 -8.48 43.94
CA ARG A 489 9.98 -9.26 44.32
C ARG A 489 8.78 -8.90 43.41
N GLN A 490 8.56 -7.62 43.20
CA GLN A 490 7.49 -7.17 42.31
C GLN A 490 7.68 -7.65 40.86
N LEU A 491 8.93 -7.50 40.34
CA LEU A 491 9.26 -7.97 39.00
C LEU A 491 9.01 -9.47 38.83
N VAL A 492 9.52 -10.29 39.75
CA VAL A 492 9.34 -11.75 39.72
C VAL A 492 7.87 -12.12 39.84
N ARG A 493 7.12 -11.45 40.73
CA ARG A 493 5.69 -11.68 40.89
C ARG A 493 4.93 -11.42 39.58
N GLU A 494 5.14 -10.27 38.94
CA GLU A 494 4.48 -9.94 37.70
C GLU A 494 4.91 -10.82 36.50
N ALA A 495 6.18 -11.25 36.47
CA ALA A 495 6.70 -12.06 35.38
C ALA A 495 6.24 -13.52 35.48
N MET A 496 6.17 -14.10 36.69
CA MET A 496 5.99 -15.53 36.89
C MET A 496 4.61 -15.94 37.41
N PHE A 497 3.86 -15.02 38.03
CA PHE A 497 2.54 -15.31 38.59
C PHE A 497 1.48 -14.45 37.91
N PHE A 498 0.73 -15.03 36.99
CA PHE A 498 -0.24 -14.30 36.18
C PHE A 498 -1.39 -15.20 35.74
N GLU A 499 -2.51 -14.55 35.46
CA GLU A 499 -3.70 -15.12 34.86
C GLU A 499 -3.74 -14.79 33.35
N PRO A 500 -4.55 -15.51 32.55
CA PRO A 500 -4.83 -15.13 31.18
C PRO A 500 -5.30 -13.69 31.09
N VAL A 501 -4.92 -13.01 30.00
CA VAL A 501 -5.41 -11.64 29.75
C VAL A 501 -6.91 -11.69 29.46
N PRO A 502 -7.78 -11.06 30.27
CA PRO A 502 -9.23 -11.25 30.19
C PRO A 502 -9.88 -10.82 28.87
N THR A 503 -9.18 -10.02 28.08
CA THR A 503 -9.64 -9.52 26.77
C THR A 503 -9.21 -10.42 25.61
N VAL A 504 -8.38 -11.42 25.83
CA VAL A 504 -7.95 -12.37 24.80
C VAL A 504 -8.97 -13.48 24.65
N GLU A 505 -9.62 -13.56 23.51
CA GLU A 505 -10.59 -14.60 23.15
C GLU A 505 -9.97 -15.67 22.25
N ARG A 506 -8.94 -15.28 21.45
CA ARG A 506 -8.32 -16.18 20.47
C ARG A 506 -6.82 -15.96 20.38
N VAL A 507 -6.07 -17.04 20.18
CA VAL A 507 -4.63 -16.99 19.92
C VAL A 507 -4.27 -17.76 18.66
N VAL A 508 -3.30 -17.25 17.89
CA VAL A 508 -2.79 -17.91 16.69
C VAL A 508 -1.27 -18.00 16.78
N PHE A 509 -0.77 -19.21 16.65
CA PHE A 509 0.66 -19.52 16.67
C PHE A 509 1.16 -19.75 15.26
N ILE A 510 2.18 -18.98 14.82
CA ILE A 510 2.78 -19.12 13.50
C ILE A 510 4.24 -19.55 13.68
N ALA A 511 4.62 -20.74 13.21
CA ALA A 511 5.98 -21.30 13.30
C ALA A 511 6.58 -21.19 14.72
N THR A 512 5.78 -21.41 15.76
CA THR A 512 6.14 -21.19 17.16
C THR A 512 6.90 -22.38 17.75
N PRO A 513 8.08 -22.20 18.37
CA PRO A 513 8.86 -23.28 18.96
C PRO A 513 8.34 -23.67 20.37
N HIS A 514 7.15 -24.28 20.49
CA HIS A 514 6.54 -24.63 21.78
C HIS A 514 7.40 -25.56 22.63
N ARG A 515 8.23 -26.42 22.00
CA ARG A 515 9.18 -27.32 22.67
C ARG A 515 10.64 -26.96 22.43
N GLY A 516 10.88 -25.71 21.99
CA GLY A 516 12.22 -25.17 21.71
C GLY A 516 12.67 -25.36 20.27
N SER A 517 13.83 -24.78 19.95
CA SER A 517 14.44 -24.83 18.62
C SER A 517 15.86 -25.37 18.70
N PHE A 518 16.20 -26.36 17.85
CA PHE A 518 17.54 -26.95 17.78
C PHE A 518 18.61 -25.97 17.24
N ARG A 519 18.24 -24.95 16.48
CA ARG A 519 19.17 -23.89 16.05
C ARG A 519 19.48 -22.88 17.16
N ALA A 520 18.75 -22.91 18.26
CA ALA A 520 19.11 -22.19 19.48
C ALA A 520 20.34 -22.79 20.18
N SER A 521 20.83 -23.98 19.78
CA SER A 521 22.04 -24.61 20.33
C SER A 521 23.21 -24.49 19.34
N GLY A 522 24.33 -23.85 19.73
CA GLY A 522 25.57 -23.83 18.96
C GLY A 522 26.07 -22.47 18.50
N PHE A 523 26.65 -22.36 17.31
CA PHE A 523 27.34 -21.15 16.80
C PHE A 523 26.41 -19.91 16.76
N ALA A 524 25.14 -20.08 16.42
CA ALA A 524 24.16 -19.00 16.43
C ALA A 524 23.92 -18.44 17.85
N LEU A 525 23.91 -19.27 18.89
CA LEU A 525 23.81 -18.87 20.29
C LEU A 525 24.95 -17.94 20.71
N ASN A 526 26.20 -18.29 20.36
CA ASN A 526 27.35 -17.48 20.73
C ASN A 526 27.38 -16.13 20.00
N LEU A 527 26.85 -16.07 18.79
CA LEU A 527 26.74 -14.83 18.03
C LEU A 527 25.63 -13.94 18.63
N ILE A 528 24.47 -14.49 18.93
CA ILE A 528 23.32 -13.76 19.50
C ILE A 528 23.64 -13.31 20.94
N ARG A 529 24.25 -14.14 21.77
CA ARG A 529 24.69 -13.77 23.12
C ARG A 529 25.65 -12.57 23.16
N ARG A 530 26.48 -12.39 22.13
CA ARG A 530 27.40 -11.24 22.00
C ARG A 530 26.72 -9.95 21.60
N ILE A 531 25.49 -10.02 21.12
CA ILE A 531 24.75 -8.89 20.54
C ILE A 531 23.61 -8.42 21.46
N VAL A 532 23.19 -9.28 22.41
CA VAL A 532 22.09 -8.95 23.33
C VAL A 532 22.62 -8.03 24.45
N ASN A 533 22.26 -6.74 24.34
CA ASN A 533 22.40 -5.79 25.44
C ASN A 533 21.12 -5.79 26.27
N LEU A 534 21.22 -6.31 27.50
CA LEU A 534 20.12 -6.23 28.46
C LEU A 534 20.10 -4.83 29.09
N PRO A 535 18.94 -4.21 29.32
CA PRO A 535 18.84 -2.93 30.03
C PRO A 535 19.53 -3.01 31.38
N GLY A 536 20.37 -2.01 31.73
CA GLY A 536 21.11 -1.99 32.99
C GLY A 536 20.24 -2.11 34.24
N THR A 537 19.00 -1.56 34.19
CA THR A 537 18.02 -1.71 35.26
C THR A 537 17.58 -3.17 35.46
N LEU A 538 17.43 -3.93 34.37
CA LEU A 538 17.10 -5.35 34.42
C LEU A 538 18.25 -6.15 35.03
N VAL A 539 19.50 -5.87 34.62
CA VAL A 539 20.72 -6.50 35.17
C VAL A 539 20.81 -6.25 36.65
N THR A 540 20.61 -5.01 37.11
CA THR A 540 20.68 -4.63 38.53
C THR A 540 19.58 -5.31 39.37
N GLN A 541 18.35 -5.36 38.89
CA GLN A 541 17.25 -6.02 39.59
C GLN A 541 17.44 -7.53 39.68
N PHE A 542 18.04 -8.15 38.67
CA PHE A 542 18.35 -9.58 38.69
C PHE A 542 19.61 -9.92 39.49
N GLN A 543 20.58 -9.03 39.61
CA GLN A 543 21.72 -9.24 40.53
C GLN A 543 21.24 -9.45 41.97
N GLY A 544 20.21 -8.70 42.39
CA GLY A 544 19.55 -8.91 43.68
C GLY A 544 18.92 -10.31 43.82
N LEU A 545 18.49 -10.93 42.72
CA LEU A 545 17.95 -12.28 42.71
C LEU A 545 19.06 -13.34 42.78
N LEU A 546 20.10 -13.19 41.98
CA LEU A 546 21.24 -14.10 41.92
C LEU A 546 22.05 -14.16 43.24
N THR A 547 22.03 -13.07 44.00
CA THR A 547 22.71 -13.00 45.32
C THR A 547 21.85 -13.61 46.44
N SER A 548 20.59 -13.90 46.21
CA SER A 548 19.72 -14.55 47.21
C SER A 548 20.10 -16.02 47.38
N LYS A 549 20.05 -16.51 48.63
CA LYS A 549 20.34 -17.93 48.93
C LYS A 549 19.46 -18.92 48.18
N ALA A 550 18.26 -18.54 47.82
CA ALA A 550 17.30 -19.37 47.12
C ALA A 550 17.75 -19.75 45.68
N PHE A 551 18.65 -18.96 45.06
CA PHE A 551 19.13 -19.21 43.70
C PHE A 551 20.60 -19.62 43.64
N ALA A 552 21.28 -19.73 44.78
CA ALA A 552 22.70 -20.12 44.86
C ALA A 552 22.98 -21.48 44.19
N HIS A 553 21.98 -22.37 44.14
CA HIS A 553 22.09 -23.70 43.53
C HIS A 553 22.01 -23.68 42.00
N LEU A 554 21.52 -22.58 41.38
CA LEU A 554 21.32 -22.54 39.93
C LEU A 554 22.61 -22.24 39.14
N ASN A 555 23.72 -21.96 39.80
CA ASN A 555 25.03 -21.63 39.18
C ASN A 555 24.91 -20.63 38.00
N MET A 556 23.94 -19.73 38.07
CA MET A 556 23.66 -18.77 37.00
C MET A 556 24.58 -17.57 37.18
N SER A 557 25.61 -17.46 36.35
CA SER A 557 26.50 -16.30 36.30
C SER A 557 25.93 -15.13 35.50
N GLN A 558 24.89 -15.35 34.72
CA GLN A 558 24.27 -14.38 33.83
C GLN A 558 22.76 -14.63 33.68
N LEU A 559 22.01 -13.57 33.32
CA LEU A 559 20.63 -13.67 32.95
C LEU A 559 20.45 -14.53 31.69
N PRO A 560 19.49 -15.46 31.67
CA PRO A 560 19.16 -16.19 30.43
C PRO A 560 18.60 -15.22 29.40
N THR A 561 19.08 -15.32 28.18
CA THR A 561 18.52 -14.63 27.03
C THR A 561 17.27 -15.37 26.51
N SER A 562 16.52 -14.74 25.62
CA SER A 562 15.39 -15.40 24.93
C SER A 562 15.83 -16.68 24.21
N VAL A 563 17.02 -16.69 23.63
CA VAL A 563 17.57 -17.85 22.92
C VAL A 563 17.91 -18.98 23.87
N ASP A 564 18.44 -18.66 25.05
CA ASP A 564 18.61 -19.66 26.12
C ASP A 564 17.28 -20.27 26.53
N ASN A 565 16.23 -19.44 26.66
CA ASN A 565 14.88 -19.91 27.00
C ASN A 565 14.29 -20.83 25.93
N MET A 566 14.62 -20.64 24.64
CA MET A 566 14.14 -21.47 23.54
C MET A 566 15.00 -22.71 23.27
N SER A 567 16.09 -22.93 23.99
CA SER A 567 16.90 -24.14 23.84
C SER A 567 16.09 -25.38 24.26
N PRO A 568 16.10 -26.47 23.48
CA PRO A 568 15.44 -27.71 23.86
C PRO A 568 15.95 -28.21 25.23
N GLY A 569 15.02 -28.59 26.10
CA GLY A 569 15.34 -29.03 27.46
C GLY A 569 15.54 -27.90 28.47
N ASN A 570 15.51 -26.62 28.07
CA ASN A 570 15.51 -25.52 29.02
C ASN A 570 14.29 -25.61 29.96
N PRO A 571 14.46 -25.45 31.27
CA PRO A 571 13.38 -25.53 32.25
C PRO A 571 12.18 -24.64 31.93
N PHE A 572 12.40 -23.43 31.44
CA PHE A 572 11.33 -22.51 31.05
C PHE A 572 10.46 -23.07 29.92
N ILE A 573 11.08 -23.52 28.81
CA ILE A 573 10.32 -24.01 27.64
C ILE A 573 9.54 -25.29 27.96
N ARG A 574 10.10 -26.15 28.83
CA ARG A 574 9.41 -27.35 29.31
C ARG A 574 8.13 -26.96 30.07
N VAL A 575 8.23 -26.08 31.08
CA VAL A 575 7.08 -25.62 31.85
C VAL A 575 6.03 -24.96 30.94
N LEU A 576 6.47 -24.11 30.00
CA LEU A 576 5.55 -23.46 29.06
C LEU A 576 4.87 -24.46 28.12
N SER A 577 5.60 -25.47 27.64
CA SER A 577 5.03 -26.50 26.74
C SER A 577 3.92 -27.31 27.45
N GLU A 578 4.14 -27.62 28.73
CA GLU A 578 3.20 -28.39 29.57
C GLU A 578 2.04 -27.54 30.13
N SER A 579 2.13 -26.22 30.06
CA SER A 579 1.06 -25.33 30.54
C SER A 579 -0.10 -25.29 29.55
N PRO A 580 -1.33 -25.70 29.99
CA PRO A 580 -2.50 -25.68 29.11
C PRO A 580 -2.95 -24.24 28.82
N ILE A 581 -3.48 -24.03 27.63
CA ILE A 581 -4.20 -22.80 27.27
C ILE A 581 -5.52 -22.77 28.05
N ASP A 582 -5.94 -21.61 28.51
CA ASP A 582 -7.24 -21.45 29.18
C ASP A 582 -8.36 -21.97 28.25
N PRO A 583 -9.26 -22.86 28.74
CA PRO A 583 -10.30 -23.45 27.90
C PRO A 583 -11.29 -22.44 27.31
N LYS A 584 -11.31 -21.20 27.80
CA LYS A 584 -12.12 -20.12 27.23
C LYS A 584 -11.48 -19.47 26.01
N ILE A 585 -10.19 -19.75 25.75
CA ILE A 585 -9.42 -19.14 24.67
C ILE A 585 -9.26 -20.15 23.53
N THR A 586 -9.77 -19.80 22.35
CA THR A 586 -9.62 -20.63 21.16
C THR A 586 -8.21 -20.47 20.59
N ALA A 587 -7.54 -21.58 20.32
CA ALA A 587 -6.18 -21.58 19.79
C ALA A 587 -6.11 -22.15 18.37
N HIS A 588 -5.22 -21.60 17.55
CA HIS A 588 -4.91 -22.07 16.20
C HIS A 588 -3.40 -22.18 16.01
N SER A 589 -2.95 -23.10 15.15
CA SER A 589 -1.54 -23.29 14.81
C SER A 589 -1.32 -23.29 13.31
N ILE A 590 -0.33 -22.54 12.84
CA ILE A 590 0.16 -22.52 11.45
C ILE A 590 1.62 -22.93 11.51
N ILE A 591 1.93 -24.11 10.99
CA ILE A 591 3.26 -24.73 11.08
C ILE A 591 3.93 -24.68 9.72
N ALA A 592 5.12 -24.09 9.66
CA ALA A 592 5.92 -24.08 8.45
C ALA A 592 6.83 -25.32 8.40
N VAL A 593 6.99 -25.91 7.20
CA VAL A 593 7.95 -27.00 6.95
C VAL A 593 8.54 -26.89 5.56
N LEU A 594 9.81 -27.26 5.40
CA LEU A 594 10.50 -27.27 4.12
C LEU A 594 10.30 -28.61 3.38
N GLY A 595 10.21 -28.54 2.05
CA GLY A 595 10.17 -29.68 1.14
C GLY A 595 8.87 -30.48 1.20
N ASP A 596 8.69 -31.35 0.20
CA ASP A 596 7.48 -32.16 0.00
C ASP A 596 7.51 -33.48 0.80
N GLY A 597 6.38 -34.19 0.88
CA GLY A 597 6.22 -35.49 1.51
C GLY A 597 5.80 -35.43 2.98
N PRO A 598 5.99 -36.52 3.77
CA PRO A 598 5.54 -36.60 5.16
C PRO A 598 6.07 -35.47 6.02
N ILE A 599 5.26 -34.98 6.96
CA ILE A 599 5.61 -33.83 7.80
C ILE A 599 6.47 -34.21 9.03
N THR A 600 6.39 -35.47 9.47
CA THR A 600 7.15 -35.98 10.64
C THR A 600 8.65 -35.83 10.43
N GLY A 601 9.33 -35.27 11.41
CA GLY A 601 10.78 -35.01 11.38
C GLY A 601 11.19 -33.83 10.50
N LYS A 602 10.24 -33.12 9.89
CA LYS A 602 10.53 -31.93 9.07
C LYS A 602 10.71 -30.68 9.92
N THR A 603 11.35 -29.69 9.30
CA THR A 603 11.62 -28.39 9.92
C THR A 603 11.43 -27.29 8.86
N ASP A 604 11.10 -26.09 9.31
CA ASP A 604 11.09 -24.86 8.49
C ASP A 604 12.49 -24.25 8.31
N GLY A 605 13.52 -24.96 8.79
CA GLY A 605 14.90 -24.50 8.84
C GLY A 605 15.30 -23.93 10.21
N VAL A 606 14.38 -23.71 11.12
CA VAL A 606 14.61 -23.17 12.49
C VAL A 606 13.89 -24.01 13.53
N VAL A 607 12.60 -24.31 13.32
CA VAL A 607 11.73 -25.04 14.24
C VAL A 607 11.31 -26.37 13.60
N ALA A 608 11.42 -27.47 14.36
CA ALA A 608 10.91 -28.76 13.92
C ALA A 608 9.37 -28.80 14.03
N TYR A 609 8.71 -29.57 13.15
CA TYR A 609 7.27 -29.76 13.19
C TYR A 609 6.79 -30.19 14.58
N GLU A 610 7.46 -31.17 15.20
CA GLU A 610 7.12 -31.70 16.53
C GLU A 610 7.22 -30.64 17.63
N SER A 611 8.09 -29.65 17.43
CA SER A 611 8.21 -28.52 18.35
C SER A 611 7.11 -27.47 18.17
N ALA A 612 6.66 -27.28 16.94
CA ALA A 612 5.61 -26.31 16.62
C ALA A 612 4.20 -26.88 16.85
N HIS A 613 4.05 -28.19 16.77
CA HIS A 613 2.78 -28.88 17.04
C HIS A 613 2.35 -28.71 18.50
N ILE A 614 1.07 -28.39 18.70
CA ILE A 614 0.43 -28.25 20.01
C ILE A 614 -0.95 -28.89 19.99
N ASP A 615 -1.22 -29.77 20.97
CA ASP A 615 -2.49 -30.45 21.08
C ASP A 615 -3.63 -29.52 21.51
N GLY A 616 -4.87 -29.87 21.13
CA GLY A 616 -6.06 -29.16 21.57
C GLY A 616 -6.34 -27.84 20.90
N VAL A 617 -5.71 -27.54 19.76
CA VAL A 617 -6.02 -26.36 18.95
C VAL A 617 -7.25 -26.58 18.07
N ALA A 618 -8.01 -25.53 17.79
CA ALA A 618 -9.20 -25.59 16.94
C ALA A 618 -8.85 -25.84 15.45
N SER A 619 -7.70 -25.36 14.99
CA SER A 619 -7.14 -25.73 13.68
C SER A 619 -5.63 -25.80 13.72
N GLU A 620 -5.07 -26.73 12.94
CA GLU A 620 -3.65 -26.80 12.62
C GLU A 620 -3.49 -26.87 11.11
N VAL A 621 -2.74 -25.93 10.53
CA VAL A 621 -2.42 -25.88 9.10
C VAL A 621 -0.92 -25.97 8.91
N VAL A 622 -0.48 -26.86 8.01
CA VAL A 622 0.93 -27.01 7.65
C VAL A 622 1.20 -26.35 6.32
N VAL A 623 2.11 -25.38 6.32
CA VAL A 623 2.49 -24.57 5.16
C VAL A 623 3.87 -24.98 4.68
N ARG A 624 4.03 -25.17 3.36
CA ARG A 624 5.32 -25.51 2.73
C ARG A 624 6.15 -24.25 2.49
N SER A 625 6.80 -23.77 3.54
CA SER A 625 7.59 -22.54 3.49
C SER A 625 8.76 -22.55 4.47
N PRO A 626 9.75 -21.64 4.30
CA PRO A 626 10.75 -21.33 5.32
C PRO A 626 10.10 -20.75 6.59
N HIS A 627 10.92 -20.60 7.65
CA HIS A 627 10.50 -20.10 8.95
C HIS A 627 9.73 -18.76 8.94
N SER A 628 10.13 -17.81 8.07
CA SER A 628 9.43 -16.53 7.90
C SER A 628 8.16 -16.69 7.06
N THR A 629 7.19 -17.45 7.55
CA THR A 629 5.98 -17.83 6.83
C THR A 629 4.82 -16.83 6.95
N GLN A 630 4.91 -15.81 7.81
CA GLN A 630 3.82 -14.86 8.06
C GLN A 630 3.39 -14.05 6.84
N GLY A 631 4.26 -13.91 5.82
CA GLY A 631 3.92 -13.33 4.52
C GLY A 631 3.56 -14.37 3.44
N HIS A 632 3.55 -15.67 3.76
CA HIS A 632 3.21 -16.70 2.80
C HIS A 632 1.70 -16.72 2.49
N PRO A 633 1.28 -16.87 1.22
CA PRO A 633 -0.14 -16.82 0.85
C PRO A 633 -1.04 -17.78 1.63
N GLU A 634 -0.62 -19.04 1.82
CA GLU A 634 -1.40 -20.04 2.59
C GLU A 634 -1.55 -19.65 4.07
N THR A 635 -0.51 -19.04 4.66
CA THR A 635 -0.57 -18.50 6.04
C THR A 635 -1.56 -17.34 6.12
N ILE A 636 -1.55 -16.46 5.13
CA ILE A 636 -2.45 -15.31 5.07
C ILE A 636 -3.90 -15.77 4.86
N GLU A 637 -4.14 -16.76 4.00
CA GLU A 637 -5.49 -17.29 3.78
C GLU A 637 -6.05 -17.99 5.03
N GLU A 638 -5.22 -18.75 5.78
CA GLU A 638 -5.65 -19.30 7.05
C GLU A 638 -5.95 -18.20 8.08
N MET A 639 -5.14 -17.13 8.11
CA MET A 639 -5.46 -15.96 8.94
C MET A 639 -6.79 -15.31 8.54
N ARG A 640 -7.06 -15.14 7.25
CA ARG A 640 -8.36 -14.62 6.78
C ARG A 640 -9.51 -15.51 7.21
N ARG A 641 -9.36 -16.84 7.09
CA ARG A 641 -10.36 -17.81 7.53
C ARG A 641 -10.65 -17.68 9.04
N ILE A 642 -9.59 -17.63 9.86
CA ILE A 642 -9.70 -17.48 11.31
C ILE A 642 -10.40 -16.17 11.68
N LEU A 643 -10.04 -15.06 11.04
CA LEU A 643 -10.63 -13.75 11.30
C LEU A 643 -12.11 -13.71 10.89
N ARG A 644 -12.48 -14.30 9.74
CA ARG A 644 -13.89 -14.38 9.30
C ARG A 644 -14.72 -15.23 10.24
N GLU A 645 -14.24 -16.42 10.61
CA GLU A 645 -14.89 -17.29 11.60
C GLU A 645 -15.14 -16.56 12.93
N HIS A 646 -14.14 -15.79 13.40
CA HIS A 646 -14.27 -15.06 14.66
C HIS A 646 -15.34 -13.95 14.62
N VAL A 647 -15.57 -13.32 13.48
CA VAL A 647 -16.65 -12.33 13.31
C VAL A 647 -18.02 -13.00 13.25
N GLU A 648 -18.12 -14.19 12.65
CA GLU A 648 -19.38 -14.92 12.45
C GLU A 648 -19.87 -15.60 13.72
N MET A 649 -18.98 -15.95 14.64
CA MET A 649 -19.33 -16.51 15.96
C MET A 649 -19.87 -15.39 16.87
N LYS A 650 -21.17 -15.11 16.75
CA LYS A 650 -21.92 -14.19 17.62
C LYS A 650 -22.70 -14.94 18.68
#